data_e57ac7e17549dced9d344e889c935418
#
_entry.id   e57ac7e17549dced9d344e889c935418
#
_cell.length_a   1.000
_cell.length_b   1.000
_cell.length_c   1.000
_cell.angle_alpha   90.00
_cell.angle_beta   90.00
_cell.angle_gamma   90.00
#
_symmetry.space_group_name_H-M   'P 1'
#
loop_
_entity.id
_entity.type
_entity.pdbx_description
1 polymer ?
#
loop_
_entity_poly.entity_id
_entity_poly.type
_entity_poly.pdbx_seq_one_letter_code
_entity_poly.pdbx_strand_id
1 'polypeptide(L)'
;MCVALCLSTVVALTLSPALCALVLRRSGGQCAPIFLPVNRFLDALRGRYLGMTGRLVRRGGLTLGILGGTFLGVWLLYGHIPPSFLPMEDKGVIFCNVELPGDAVQERTDAVLATVRERLAAIPGIRSVMQVSGMSMLSGSGENAAMCIVELDPWEERSAPQTRLSAIMGQIQARTHDIAAASIVAFTPPAIMGLGATGGASFDICGIGDIDASALATVTDAFVRDLSARPETMFAMTAYDAATPQLRLRLDREKAELLGVQAGTVFSTLQDVLASYYINDFTLRGNNFEVKLQAGADSRSSLHHVEELLIPNSNGDMVPLSALGTLQYEVGPRQITRFNKMVAAEINAQSAPGVSSGDLYAAIEGIKLPAGYHIEWTGLSYQEKQNTGQIVFLMGLALLFAYLFLVAQYESWTIPVPVMLTVSFAVLGALLGLTVCGESMSIYAQLGLVMLIGLAAKNAILMVEFSKQEREGGKGIEEAALSGANLRFRAVMMTAWSFLFGVLPLVFADGAGAASRQAIGITTFAGMLAATCVGIVFTPALYAVFQRLREKASRKFRGGRAALCLLLAVGLSGLGGCTLGPDFKRADADVPENFLPGTLAGTGAPLRPSWWEDFHDPLLTALVLEAQEGSLSVRQAVQRVAQSRAARMEARAELLPDATGTGELARSRNYAPDGTATKLDASVQLALAVDVFGGLRRSLEAAGADLEAAGISLADARASLAVEVANGYVDLRLAQEKLRIALENVAVQRDTVRVIQARADAGTVAMLDLHAARAQMETTQASVPSAEAEVVAAIRGLEALAGRNPGMFDARLSPAGPIPELRSLPSAVPSDLLRRRPDVRKAEAEHHAATARIGVAQAALFPSFSLVGSGAVTSSDFVS
;
A
#
# COMPACT_ATOMS: atom_id res chain seq x y z
N MET A 1 -12.27 5.96 -20.30
CA MET A 1 -13.51 6.76 -20.26
C MET A 1 -13.29 8.23 -20.61
N CYS A 2 -12.47 8.99 -19.91
CA CYS A 2 -12.25 10.41 -20.19
C CYS A 2 -11.88 10.71 -21.67
N VAL A 3 -10.92 9.98 -22.24
CA VAL A 3 -10.52 10.13 -23.63
C VAL A 3 -11.69 9.86 -24.59
N ALA A 4 -12.46 8.82 -24.34
CA ALA A 4 -13.63 8.48 -25.17
C ALA A 4 -14.71 9.57 -25.10
N LEU A 5 -14.95 10.15 -23.93
CA LEU A 5 -15.86 11.29 -23.75
C LEU A 5 -15.38 12.55 -24.47
N CYS A 6 -14.09 12.88 -24.36
CA CYS A 6 -13.51 14.02 -25.09
C CYS A 6 -13.64 13.86 -26.60
N LEU A 7 -13.27 12.68 -27.13
CA LEU A 7 -13.41 12.38 -28.55
C LEU A 7 -14.86 12.40 -29.00
N SER A 8 -15.78 11.84 -28.21
CA SER A 8 -17.22 11.88 -28.50
C SER A 8 -17.75 13.32 -28.56
N THR A 9 -17.30 14.17 -27.64
CA THR A 9 -17.68 15.59 -27.63
C THR A 9 -17.18 16.32 -28.87
N VAL A 10 -15.91 16.11 -29.24
CA VAL A 10 -15.33 16.70 -30.45
C VAL A 10 -16.10 16.23 -31.68
N VAL A 11 -16.40 14.93 -31.81
CA VAL A 11 -17.17 14.39 -32.93
C VAL A 11 -18.60 14.97 -32.97
N ALA A 12 -19.25 15.07 -31.80
CA ALA A 12 -20.60 15.62 -31.72
C ALA A 12 -20.69 17.11 -32.11
N LEU A 13 -19.65 17.89 -31.77
CA LEU A 13 -19.62 19.33 -32.06
C LEU A 13 -19.10 19.67 -33.45
N THR A 14 -18.33 18.79 -34.10
CA THR A 14 -17.69 19.05 -35.40
C THR A 14 -18.26 18.17 -36.50
N LEU A 15 -18.06 16.86 -36.43
CA LEU A 15 -18.38 15.91 -37.47
C LEU A 15 -19.90 15.76 -37.67
N SER A 16 -20.68 15.65 -36.60
CA SER A 16 -22.12 15.41 -36.68
C SER A 16 -22.88 16.58 -37.34
N PRO A 17 -22.64 17.86 -37.00
CA PRO A 17 -23.24 18.98 -37.68
C PRO A 17 -22.83 19.06 -39.16
N ALA A 18 -21.55 18.81 -39.47
CA ALA A 18 -21.03 18.81 -40.83
C ALA A 18 -21.71 17.72 -41.71
N LEU A 19 -21.81 16.51 -41.19
CA LEU A 19 -22.51 15.40 -41.84
C LEU A 19 -24.01 15.69 -42.00
N CYS A 20 -24.65 16.26 -40.97
CA CYS A 20 -26.05 16.66 -41.08
C CYS A 20 -26.28 17.67 -42.21
N ALA A 21 -25.39 18.66 -42.37
CA ALA A 21 -25.47 19.65 -43.44
C ALA A 21 -25.29 19.05 -44.85
N LEU A 22 -24.44 18.01 -44.96
CA LEU A 22 -24.15 17.35 -46.24
C LEU A 22 -25.18 16.31 -46.63
N VAL A 23 -25.67 15.52 -45.67
CA VAL A 23 -26.49 14.32 -45.94
C VAL A 23 -27.99 14.59 -45.85
N LEU A 24 -28.41 15.48 -44.92
CA LEU A 24 -29.84 15.76 -44.72
C LEU A 24 -30.36 16.65 -45.83
N ARG A 25 -31.27 16.09 -46.68
CA ARG A 25 -32.03 16.85 -47.65
C ARG A 25 -33.34 17.34 -47.02
N ARG A 26 -33.77 18.51 -47.37
CA ARG A 26 -35.12 19.03 -47.03
C ARG A 26 -36.16 18.11 -47.65
N SER A 27 -36.70 17.18 -46.89
CA SER A 27 -37.86 16.41 -47.29
C SER A 27 -39.13 17.25 -47.06
N GLY A 28 -39.94 17.40 -48.08
CA GLY A 28 -41.20 18.22 -48.07
C GLY A 28 -42.31 17.58 -47.21
N GLY A 29 -42.03 17.25 -45.95
CA GLY A 29 -43.08 16.84 -44.95
C GLY A 29 -43.66 15.45 -45.13
N GLN A 30 -43.32 14.69 -46.16
CA GLN A 30 -43.86 13.32 -46.37
C GLN A 30 -42.85 12.29 -45.83
N CYS A 31 -43.23 11.59 -44.74
CA CYS A 31 -42.48 10.43 -44.24
C CYS A 31 -42.59 9.27 -45.25
N ALA A 32 -41.44 8.62 -45.55
CA ALA A 32 -41.47 7.39 -46.34
C ALA A 32 -42.42 6.36 -45.69
N PRO A 33 -43.20 5.63 -46.50
CA PRO A 33 -44.26 4.73 -46.02
C PRO A 33 -43.77 3.64 -45.07
N ILE A 34 -42.51 3.26 -45.15
CA ILE A 34 -41.85 2.27 -44.29
C ILE A 34 -41.73 2.74 -42.83
N PHE A 35 -41.69 4.04 -42.57
CA PHE A 35 -41.62 4.61 -41.21
C PHE A 35 -43.00 4.97 -40.62
N LEU A 36 -44.07 4.86 -41.34
CA LEU A 36 -45.42 5.18 -40.87
C LEU A 36 -45.85 4.31 -39.67
N PRO A 37 -45.64 2.96 -39.65
CA PRO A 37 -45.99 2.16 -38.48
C PRO A 37 -45.17 2.51 -37.25
N VAL A 38 -43.88 2.82 -37.40
CA VAL A 38 -42.97 3.22 -36.30
C VAL A 38 -43.42 4.57 -35.74
N ASN A 39 -43.74 5.55 -36.59
CA ASN A 39 -44.21 6.84 -36.14
C ASN A 39 -45.59 6.74 -35.43
N ARG A 40 -46.51 5.91 -35.92
CA ARG A 40 -47.81 5.68 -35.25
C ARG A 40 -47.62 5.03 -33.87
N PHE A 41 -46.70 4.08 -33.76
CA PHE A 41 -46.36 3.46 -32.48
C PHE A 41 -45.77 4.47 -31.50
N LEU A 42 -44.82 5.32 -31.96
CA LEU A 42 -44.20 6.37 -31.11
C LEU A 42 -45.24 7.43 -30.71
N ASP A 43 -46.16 7.81 -31.59
CA ASP A 43 -47.21 8.77 -31.27
C ASP A 43 -48.24 8.20 -30.27
N ALA A 44 -48.58 6.92 -30.39
CA ALA A 44 -49.44 6.22 -29.43
C ALA A 44 -48.75 6.11 -28.04
N LEU A 45 -47.44 5.77 -28.02
CA LEU A 45 -46.65 5.70 -26.80
C LEU A 45 -46.54 7.08 -26.13
N ARG A 46 -46.29 8.15 -26.93
CA ARG A 46 -46.27 9.54 -26.48
C ARG A 46 -47.62 9.98 -25.87
N GLY A 47 -48.74 9.61 -26.49
CA GLY A 47 -50.06 9.91 -25.92
C GLY A 47 -50.32 9.26 -24.56
N ARG A 48 -49.95 7.96 -24.42
CA ARG A 48 -50.02 7.26 -23.14
C ARG A 48 -49.10 7.88 -22.08
N TYR A 49 -47.88 8.18 -22.47
CA TYR A 49 -46.90 8.84 -21.63
C TYR A 49 -47.40 10.19 -21.06
N LEU A 50 -47.90 11.08 -21.94
CA LEU A 50 -48.42 12.38 -21.50
C LEU A 50 -49.66 12.25 -20.60
N GLY A 51 -50.51 11.23 -20.83
CA GLY A 51 -51.65 10.94 -19.97
C GLY A 51 -51.21 10.49 -18.56
N MET A 52 -50.21 9.64 -18.47
CA MET A 52 -49.63 9.19 -17.17
C MET A 52 -48.91 10.34 -16.44
N THR A 53 -48.02 11.04 -17.13
CA THR A 53 -47.29 12.18 -16.59
C THR A 53 -48.20 13.30 -16.13
N GLY A 54 -49.28 13.59 -16.89
CA GLY A 54 -50.28 14.59 -16.53
C GLY A 54 -51.01 14.29 -15.24
N ARG A 55 -51.32 13.00 -14.96
CA ARG A 55 -51.95 12.59 -13.70
C ARG A 55 -50.97 12.80 -12.52
N LEU A 56 -49.69 12.48 -12.68
CA LEU A 56 -48.68 12.64 -11.65
C LEU A 56 -48.33 14.11 -11.38
N VAL A 57 -48.24 14.95 -12.42
CA VAL A 57 -47.98 16.40 -12.28
C VAL A 57 -49.07 17.09 -11.44
N ARG A 58 -50.33 16.66 -11.62
CA ARG A 58 -51.49 17.18 -10.86
C ARG A 58 -51.55 16.64 -9.44
N ARG A 59 -51.05 15.42 -9.19
CA ARG A 59 -51.11 14.75 -7.88
C ARG A 59 -49.72 14.65 -7.23
N GLY A 60 -49.10 15.79 -6.88
CA GLY A 60 -47.75 15.87 -6.31
C GLY A 60 -47.50 14.97 -5.06
N GLY A 61 -48.54 14.78 -4.23
CA GLY A 61 -48.43 13.86 -3.10
C GLY A 61 -48.25 12.39 -3.49
N LEU A 62 -48.90 11.94 -4.57
CA LEU A 62 -48.72 10.59 -5.11
C LEU A 62 -47.32 10.43 -5.69
N THR A 63 -46.79 11.43 -6.36
CA THR A 63 -45.41 11.43 -6.89
C THR A 63 -44.40 11.28 -5.79
N LEU A 64 -44.52 12.02 -4.69
CA LEU A 64 -43.64 11.91 -3.51
C LEU A 64 -43.79 10.56 -2.78
N GLY A 65 -45.03 10.01 -2.72
CA GLY A 65 -45.29 8.70 -2.14
C GLY A 65 -44.59 7.57 -2.90
N ILE A 66 -44.66 7.58 -4.23
CA ILE A 66 -43.99 6.61 -5.09
C ILE A 66 -42.46 6.78 -4.98
N LEU A 67 -41.96 8.01 -4.95
CA LEU A 67 -40.53 8.28 -4.71
C LEU A 67 -40.07 7.71 -3.37
N GLY A 68 -40.84 7.90 -2.28
CA GLY A 68 -40.58 7.30 -1.00
C GLY A 68 -40.57 5.77 -1.03
N GLY A 69 -41.52 5.17 -1.76
CA GLY A 69 -41.54 3.73 -2.04
C GLY A 69 -40.30 3.25 -2.82
N THR A 70 -39.81 4.06 -3.78
CA THR A 70 -38.57 3.76 -4.50
C THR A 70 -37.35 3.73 -3.58
N PHE A 71 -37.21 4.71 -2.70
CA PHE A 71 -36.11 4.70 -1.71
C PHE A 71 -36.20 3.51 -0.74
N LEU A 72 -37.41 3.16 -0.29
CA LEU A 72 -37.61 1.96 0.53
C LEU A 72 -37.25 0.69 -0.24
N GLY A 73 -37.63 0.59 -1.51
CA GLY A 73 -37.28 -0.52 -2.39
C GLY A 73 -35.76 -0.64 -2.60
N VAL A 74 -35.08 0.49 -2.82
CA VAL A 74 -33.61 0.53 -2.93
C VAL A 74 -32.95 0.04 -1.63
N TRP A 75 -33.44 0.50 -0.47
CA TRP A 75 -32.90 0.11 0.83
C TRP A 75 -33.07 -1.40 1.10
N LEU A 76 -34.26 -1.94 0.83
CA LEU A 76 -34.56 -3.37 1.00
C LEU A 76 -33.73 -4.25 0.06
N LEU A 77 -33.66 -3.90 -1.23
CA LEU A 77 -32.90 -4.68 -2.20
C LEU A 77 -31.40 -4.60 -1.97
N TYR A 78 -30.89 -3.43 -1.58
CA TYR A 78 -29.46 -3.27 -1.26
C TYR A 78 -29.05 -4.17 -0.08
N GLY A 79 -29.89 -4.32 0.91
CA GLY A 79 -29.66 -5.23 2.05
C GLY A 79 -29.81 -6.72 1.71
N HIS A 80 -30.44 -7.06 0.58
CA HIS A 80 -30.66 -8.44 0.16
C HIS A 80 -29.62 -8.96 -0.84
N ILE A 81 -28.96 -8.07 -1.57
CA ILE A 81 -27.91 -8.46 -2.54
C ILE A 81 -26.61 -8.71 -1.80
N PRO A 82 -26.04 -9.93 -1.90
CA PRO A 82 -24.80 -10.25 -1.19
C PRO A 82 -23.62 -9.41 -1.73
N PRO A 83 -22.79 -8.85 -0.85
CA PRO A 83 -21.60 -8.13 -1.24
C PRO A 83 -20.54 -9.06 -1.80
N SER A 84 -19.79 -8.61 -2.79
CA SER A 84 -18.64 -9.31 -3.37
C SER A 84 -17.61 -8.29 -3.84
N PHE A 85 -16.34 -8.64 -3.82
CA PHE A 85 -15.29 -7.76 -4.31
C PHE A 85 -15.11 -7.90 -5.81
N LEU A 86 -14.61 -9.05 -6.26
CA LEU A 86 -14.43 -9.38 -7.66
C LEU A 86 -15.21 -10.66 -7.98
N PRO A 87 -15.93 -10.73 -9.09
CA PRO A 87 -16.60 -11.96 -9.49
C PRO A 87 -15.55 -13.02 -9.89
N MET A 88 -15.88 -14.29 -9.66
CA MET A 88 -15.07 -15.39 -10.14
C MET A 88 -15.12 -15.44 -11.65
N GLU A 89 -13.98 -15.42 -12.30
CA GLU A 89 -13.88 -15.43 -13.76
C GLU A 89 -13.31 -16.76 -14.27
N ASP A 90 -13.85 -17.22 -15.37
CA ASP A 90 -13.27 -18.32 -16.13
C ASP A 90 -12.06 -17.80 -16.94
N LYS A 91 -10.86 -18.10 -16.41
CA LYS A 91 -9.58 -17.74 -17.05
C LYS A 91 -9.09 -18.79 -18.05
N GLY A 92 -9.85 -19.84 -18.29
CA GLY A 92 -9.43 -20.96 -19.13
C GLY A 92 -8.37 -21.86 -18.49
N VAL A 93 -8.12 -21.73 -17.18
CA VAL A 93 -7.11 -22.50 -16.44
C VAL A 93 -7.67 -22.91 -15.09
N ILE A 94 -7.38 -24.15 -14.69
CA ILE A 94 -7.64 -24.69 -13.35
C ILE A 94 -6.31 -25.12 -12.74
N PHE A 95 -6.08 -24.82 -11.48
CA PHE A 95 -4.96 -25.36 -10.72
C PHE A 95 -5.42 -26.55 -9.88
N CYS A 96 -4.61 -27.62 -9.86
CA CYS A 96 -4.84 -28.75 -8.99
C CYS A 96 -3.63 -28.90 -8.06
N ASN A 97 -3.81 -28.68 -6.77
CA ASN A 97 -2.84 -29.02 -5.77
C ASN A 97 -2.83 -30.54 -5.56
N VAL A 98 -1.65 -31.12 -5.55
CA VAL A 98 -1.45 -32.57 -5.28
C VAL A 98 -0.44 -32.67 -4.14
N GLU A 99 -0.89 -33.12 -2.99
CA GLU A 99 -0.08 -33.18 -1.78
C GLU A 99 -0.13 -34.60 -1.20
N LEU A 100 1.05 -35.17 -1.06
CA LEU A 100 1.25 -36.46 -0.42
C LEU A 100 1.63 -36.24 1.06
N PRO A 101 1.58 -37.28 1.89
CA PRO A 101 2.14 -37.24 3.25
C PRO A 101 3.58 -36.72 3.27
N GLY A 102 3.94 -35.98 4.33
CA GLY A 102 5.21 -35.27 4.44
C GLY A 102 6.49 -36.14 4.33
N ASP A 103 6.35 -37.43 4.39
CA ASP A 103 7.41 -38.44 4.24
C ASP A 103 7.56 -39.00 2.80
N ALA A 104 6.71 -38.54 1.86
CA ALA A 104 6.74 -39.05 0.50
C ALA A 104 7.95 -38.51 -0.27
N VAL A 105 8.64 -39.40 -0.95
CA VAL A 105 9.74 -39.11 -1.87
C VAL A 105 9.20 -38.66 -3.23
N GLN A 106 10.02 -37.96 -4.00
CA GLN A 106 9.60 -37.37 -5.28
C GLN A 106 9.12 -38.43 -6.30
N GLU A 107 9.75 -39.63 -6.34
CA GLU A 107 9.34 -40.69 -7.23
C GLU A 107 7.91 -41.16 -6.96
N ARG A 108 7.48 -41.19 -5.71
CA ARG A 108 6.09 -41.51 -5.33
C ARG A 108 5.15 -40.40 -5.76
N THR A 109 5.56 -39.15 -5.62
CA THR A 109 4.79 -37.99 -6.09
C THR A 109 4.63 -38.03 -7.61
N ASP A 110 5.70 -38.34 -8.35
CA ASP A 110 5.66 -38.45 -9.81
C ASP A 110 4.76 -39.57 -10.30
N ALA A 111 4.75 -40.69 -9.59
CA ALA A 111 3.85 -41.84 -9.90
C ALA A 111 2.38 -41.45 -9.72
N VAL A 112 2.05 -40.70 -8.65
CA VAL A 112 0.70 -40.15 -8.45
C VAL A 112 0.34 -39.13 -9.52
N LEU A 113 1.26 -38.22 -9.86
CA LEU A 113 1.08 -37.24 -10.92
C LEU A 113 0.77 -37.92 -12.27
N ALA A 114 1.48 -38.99 -12.63
CA ALA A 114 1.21 -39.71 -13.85
C ALA A 114 -0.24 -40.27 -13.89
N THR A 115 -0.73 -40.81 -12.76
CA THR A 115 -2.12 -41.26 -12.62
C THR A 115 -3.12 -40.13 -12.72
N VAL A 116 -2.83 -38.99 -12.07
CA VAL A 116 -3.67 -37.79 -12.12
C VAL A 116 -3.76 -37.26 -13.56
N ARG A 117 -2.64 -37.17 -14.26
CA ARG A 117 -2.60 -36.73 -15.67
C ARG A 117 -3.48 -37.59 -16.57
N GLU A 118 -3.38 -38.90 -16.46
CA GLU A 118 -4.19 -39.83 -17.27
C GLU A 118 -5.68 -39.60 -17.05
N ARG A 119 -6.10 -39.43 -15.79
CA ARG A 119 -7.51 -39.20 -15.43
C ARG A 119 -8.00 -37.82 -15.88
N LEU A 120 -7.17 -36.77 -15.77
CA LEU A 120 -7.51 -35.42 -16.18
C LEU A 120 -7.61 -35.30 -17.71
N ALA A 121 -6.68 -35.92 -18.45
CA ALA A 121 -6.69 -35.87 -19.91
C ALA A 121 -7.94 -36.57 -20.51
N ALA A 122 -8.63 -37.44 -19.76
CA ALA A 122 -9.86 -38.05 -20.18
C ALA A 122 -11.13 -37.19 -19.94
N ILE A 123 -11.01 -35.97 -19.41
CA ILE A 123 -12.14 -35.07 -19.15
C ILE A 123 -12.36 -34.18 -20.39
N PRO A 124 -13.58 -34.15 -20.96
CA PRO A 124 -13.89 -33.28 -22.08
C PRO A 124 -13.77 -31.81 -21.73
N GLY A 125 -13.14 -31.03 -22.59
CA GLY A 125 -12.90 -29.59 -22.34
C GLY A 125 -11.54 -29.28 -21.74
N ILE A 126 -10.69 -30.27 -21.46
CA ILE A 126 -9.31 -30.09 -21.06
C ILE A 126 -8.40 -30.22 -22.27
N ARG A 127 -7.65 -29.18 -22.59
CA ARG A 127 -6.71 -29.10 -23.71
C ARG A 127 -5.35 -29.68 -23.39
N SER A 128 -4.79 -29.27 -22.25
CA SER A 128 -3.48 -29.73 -21.81
C SER A 128 -3.36 -29.76 -20.29
N VAL A 129 -2.47 -30.61 -19.79
CA VAL A 129 -2.16 -30.70 -18.36
C VAL A 129 -0.66 -30.57 -18.20
N MET A 130 -0.20 -29.46 -17.67
CA MET A 130 1.18 -29.23 -17.27
C MET A 130 1.35 -29.66 -15.81
N GLN A 131 2.35 -30.50 -15.55
CA GLN A 131 2.66 -30.98 -14.22
C GLN A 131 3.93 -30.35 -13.71
N VAL A 132 3.91 -29.92 -12.45
CA VAL A 132 5.05 -29.36 -11.73
C VAL A 132 5.26 -30.22 -10.49
N SER A 133 6.35 -31.00 -10.47
CA SER A 133 6.73 -31.85 -9.34
C SER A 133 7.68 -31.06 -8.42
N GLY A 134 7.58 -31.29 -7.12
CA GLY A 134 8.42 -30.64 -6.11
C GLY A 134 7.97 -29.24 -5.68
N MET A 135 6.87 -28.72 -6.23
CA MET A 135 6.34 -27.40 -5.87
C MET A 135 4.81 -27.33 -5.97
N SER A 136 4.21 -26.66 -5.02
CA SER A 136 2.80 -26.26 -5.03
C SER A 136 2.63 -24.78 -4.66
N MET A 137 1.62 -24.14 -5.20
CA MET A 137 1.28 -22.77 -4.81
C MET A 137 0.72 -22.67 -3.38
N LEU A 138 0.14 -23.74 -2.87
CA LEU A 138 -0.48 -23.76 -1.54
C LEU A 138 0.47 -24.30 -0.47
N SER A 139 1.21 -25.38 -0.79
CA SER A 139 2.06 -26.08 0.18
C SER A 139 3.54 -25.71 0.10
N GLY A 140 3.91 -24.83 -0.84
CA GLY A 140 5.30 -24.43 -1.07
C GLY A 140 6.12 -25.50 -1.79
N SER A 141 7.45 -25.51 -1.57
CA SER A 141 8.36 -26.47 -2.20
C SER A 141 8.59 -27.69 -1.33
N GLY A 142 8.59 -28.89 -1.92
CA GLY A 142 8.80 -30.16 -1.23
C GLY A 142 8.61 -31.35 -2.14
N GLU A 143 9.33 -32.44 -1.84
CA GLU A 143 9.24 -33.66 -2.62
C GLU A 143 7.84 -34.29 -2.62
N ASN A 144 7.07 -34.09 -1.56
CA ASN A 144 5.68 -34.52 -1.42
C ASN A 144 4.64 -33.57 -2.05
N ALA A 145 5.07 -32.40 -2.54
CA ALA A 145 4.21 -31.37 -3.10
C ALA A 145 4.29 -31.36 -4.63
N ALA A 146 3.14 -31.23 -5.28
CA ALA A 146 3.08 -31.06 -6.72
C ALA A 146 1.86 -30.24 -7.13
N MET A 147 1.86 -29.74 -8.34
CA MET A 147 0.76 -28.98 -8.90
C MET A 147 0.53 -29.38 -10.36
N CYS A 148 -0.73 -29.50 -10.74
CA CYS A 148 -1.12 -29.59 -12.15
C CYS A 148 -1.77 -28.28 -12.57
N ILE A 149 -1.30 -27.70 -13.66
CA ILE A 149 -1.92 -26.59 -14.35
C ILE A 149 -2.70 -27.15 -15.52
N VAL A 150 -4.01 -27.08 -15.42
CA VAL A 150 -4.96 -27.65 -16.39
C VAL A 150 -5.44 -26.52 -17.28
N GLU A 151 -4.99 -26.53 -18.53
CA GLU A 151 -5.46 -25.61 -19.56
C GLU A 151 -6.74 -26.15 -20.17
N LEU A 152 -7.75 -25.31 -20.26
CA LEU A 152 -9.05 -25.67 -20.84
C LEU A 152 -9.10 -25.27 -22.32
N ASP A 153 -10.00 -25.93 -23.06
CA ASP A 153 -10.30 -25.53 -24.44
C ASP A 153 -10.81 -24.08 -24.50
N PRO A 154 -10.68 -23.39 -25.61
CA PRO A 154 -11.22 -22.03 -25.79
C PRO A 154 -12.71 -21.96 -25.45
N TRP A 155 -13.17 -20.83 -24.90
CA TRP A 155 -14.54 -20.64 -24.44
C TRP A 155 -15.58 -20.94 -25.53
N GLU A 156 -15.26 -20.67 -26.78
CA GLU A 156 -16.12 -20.92 -27.95
C GLU A 156 -16.42 -22.42 -28.14
N GLU A 157 -15.48 -23.29 -27.78
CA GLU A 157 -15.58 -24.75 -27.85
C GLU A 157 -16.22 -25.37 -26.61
N ARG A 158 -16.31 -24.62 -25.50
CA ARG A 158 -16.84 -25.04 -24.20
C ARG A 158 -18.28 -24.58 -23.93
N SER A 159 -19.12 -24.48 -24.92
CA SER A 159 -20.51 -24.03 -24.79
C SER A 159 -21.44 -25.05 -24.12
N ALA A 160 -21.08 -26.35 -24.11
CA ALA A 160 -21.88 -27.42 -23.49
C ALA A 160 -21.87 -27.29 -21.95
N PRO A 161 -22.99 -27.60 -21.25
CA PRO A 161 -23.07 -27.54 -19.80
C PRO A 161 -21.99 -28.35 -19.06
N GLN A 162 -21.55 -29.47 -19.66
CA GLN A 162 -20.55 -30.40 -19.08
C GLN A 162 -19.12 -29.89 -19.23
N THR A 163 -18.84 -28.92 -20.13
CA THR A 163 -17.52 -28.33 -20.37
C THR A 163 -17.39 -26.94 -19.73
N ARG A 164 -18.37 -26.51 -18.94
CA ARG A 164 -18.28 -25.30 -18.14
C ARG A 164 -17.26 -25.49 -17.01
N LEU A 165 -16.62 -24.42 -16.60
CA LEU A 165 -15.59 -24.40 -15.56
C LEU A 165 -16.00 -25.19 -14.30
N SER A 166 -17.18 -24.87 -13.73
CA SER A 166 -17.70 -25.56 -12.54
C SER A 166 -17.94 -27.05 -12.73
N ALA A 167 -18.41 -27.45 -13.91
CA ALA A 167 -18.64 -28.85 -14.25
C ALA A 167 -17.32 -29.63 -14.41
N ILE A 168 -16.29 -29.01 -15.03
CA ILE A 168 -14.96 -29.60 -15.16
C ILE A 168 -14.33 -29.72 -13.77
N MET A 169 -14.39 -28.71 -12.91
CA MET A 169 -13.90 -28.79 -11.52
C MET A 169 -14.55 -29.94 -10.75
N GLY A 170 -15.86 -30.08 -10.86
CA GLY A 170 -16.59 -31.22 -10.26
C GLY A 170 -16.15 -32.56 -10.80
N GLN A 171 -15.90 -32.67 -12.13
CA GLN A 171 -15.39 -33.92 -12.75
C GLN A 171 -13.96 -34.26 -12.32
N ILE A 172 -13.10 -33.25 -12.17
CA ILE A 172 -11.74 -33.41 -11.63
C ILE A 172 -11.85 -34.00 -10.23
N GLN A 173 -12.62 -33.41 -9.34
CA GLN A 173 -12.81 -33.88 -7.97
C GLN A 173 -13.39 -35.30 -7.94
N ALA A 174 -14.40 -35.63 -8.77
CA ALA A 174 -15.01 -36.91 -8.83
C ALA A 174 -14.07 -38.03 -9.35
N ARG A 175 -13.13 -37.69 -10.23
CA ARG A 175 -12.16 -38.65 -10.80
C ARG A 175 -10.87 -38.78 -10.00
N THR A 176 -10.63 -37.92 -9.03
CA THR A 176 -9.41 -37.96 -8.23
C THR A 176 -9.63 -38.33 -6.76
N HIS A 177 -10.89 -38.32 -6.28
CA HIS A 177 -11.22 -38.57 -4.86
C HIS A 177 -10.83 -39.97 -4.35
N ASP A 178 -10.73 -40.94 -5.23
CA ASP A 178 -10.34 -42.33 -4.88
C ASP A 178 -8.83 -42.56 -4.83
N ILE A 179 -8.01 -41.53 -5.12
CA ILE A 179 -6.56 -41.59 -4.99
C ILE A 179 -6.19 -41.37 -3.51
N ALA A 180 -6.23 -42.43 -2.73
CA ALA A 180 -5.96 -42.39 -1.29
C ALA A 180 -4.51 -41.97 -0.93
N ALA A 181 -3.58 -42.00 -1.91
CA ALA A 181 -2.17 -41.68 -1.71
C ALA A 181 -1.87 -40.20 -1.61
N ALA A 182 -2.78 -39.32 -2.05
CA ALA A 182 -2.58 -37.87 -2.07
C ALA A 182 -3.88 -37.11 -1.82
N SER A 183 -3.77 -35.96 -1.22
CA SER A 183 -4.85 -34.94 -1.19
C SER A 183 -4.82 -34.16 -2.48
N ILE A 184 -5.91 -34.17 -3.24
CA ILE A 184 -6.00 -33.51 -4.54
C ILE A 184 -7.15 -32.52 -4.49
N VAL A 185 -6.83 -31.22 -4.66
CA VAL A 185 -7.79 -30.12 -4.62
C VAL A 185 -7.66 -29.28 -5.88
N ALA A 186 -8.77 -29.17 -6.62
CA ALA A 186 -8.87 -28.32 -7.80
C ALA A 186 -9.42 -26.93 -7.39
N PHE A 187 -8.77 -25.86 -7.85
CA PHE A 187 -9.18 -24.50 -7.56
C PHE A 187 -8.90 -23.57 -8.75
N THR A 188 -9.58 -22.43 -8.77
CA THR A 188 -9.35 -21.40 -9.78
C THR A 188 -8.22 -20.45 -9.32
N PRO A 189 -7.41 -19.93 -10.26
CA PRO A 189 -6.43 -18.92 -9.93
C PRO A 189 -7.10 -17.65 -9.38
N PRO A 190 -6.41 -16.88 -8.51
CA PRO A 190 -6.96 -15.66 -7.94
C PRO A 190 -7.31 -14.65 -9.03
N ALA A 191 -8.28 -13.78 -8.76
CA ALA A 191 -8.70 -12.75 -9.71
C ALA A 191 -7.52 -11.85 -10.13
N ILE A 192 -6.64 -11.52 -9.17
CA ILE A 192 -5.40 -10.77 -9.39
C ILE A 192 -4.22 -11.65 -8.98
N MET A 193 -3.35 -12.01 -9.94
CA MET A 193 -2.14 -12.77 -9.66
C MET A 193 -1.24 -12.00 -8.69
N GLY A 194 -0.76 -12.70 -7.66
CA GLY A 194 0.09 -12.11 -6.61
C GLY A 194 -0.65 -11.59 -5.36
N LEU A 195 -1.99 -11.56 -5.39
CA LEU A 195 -2.80 -11.21 -4.21
C LEU A 195 -3.55 -12.44 -3.65
N GLY A 196 -2.83 -13.52 -3.37
CA GLY A 196 -3.35 -14.78 -2.85
C GLY A 196 -3.02 -15.95 -3.76
N ALA A 197 -3.19 -17.18 -3.25
CA ALA A 197 -2.95 -18.42 -3.98
C ALA A 197 -4.20 -18.94 -4.71
N THR A 198 -5.39 -18.67 -4.17
CA THR A 198 -6.68 -19.14 -4.70
C THR A 198 -7.62 -18.00 -5.03
N GLY A 199 -8.67 -18.29 -5.80
CA GLY A 199 -9.75 -17.34 -6.12
C GLY A 199 -10.79 -17.13 -4.99
N GLY A 200 -10.52 -17.64 -3.78
CA GLY A 200 -11.41 -17.54 -2.63
C GLY A 200 -10.88 -16.64 -1.51
N ALA A 201 -11.21 -17.02 -0.27
CA ALA A 201 -10.72 -16.35 0.94
C ALA A 201 -9.34 -16.88 1.33
N SER A 202 -8.42 -15.94 1.66
CA SER A 202 -7.13 -16.25 2.27
C SER A 202 -6.99 -15.49 3.58
N PHE A 203 -6.61 -16.20 4.63
CA PHE A 203 -6.43 -15.64 5.97
C PHE A 203 -5.51 -16.53 6.81
N ASP A 204 -4.92 -15.94 7.84
CA ASP A 204 -4.08 -16.63 8.80
C ASP A 204 -4.78 -16.79 10.14
N ILE A 205 -4.66 -17.94 10.76
CA ILE A 205 -4.92 -18.09 12.19
C ILE A 205 -3.62 -17.81 12.92
N CYS A 206 -3.60 -16.68 13.64
CA CYS A 206 -2.45 -16.22 14.38
C CYS A 206 -2.58 -16.55 15.87
N GLY A 207 -1.49 -17.03 16.44
CA GLY A 207 -1.40 -17.29 17.88
C GLY A 207 -0.70 -16.18 18.63
N ILE A 208 -1.29 -15.69 19.72
CA ILE A 208 -0.76 -14.63 20.57
C ILE A 208 0.17 -15.22 21.63
N GLY A 209 1.41 -14.79 21.66
CA GLY A 209 2.43 -15.26 22.62
C GLY A 209 3.24 -16.45 22.11
N ASP A 210 3.79 -17.24 23.04
CA ASP A 210 4.59 -18.43 22.74
C ASP A 210 3.68 -19.66 22.62
N ILE A 211 3.10 -19.83 21.44
CA ILE A 211 2.19 -20.93 21.16
C ILE A 211 2.97 -22.05 20.47
N ASP A 212 2.81 -23.25 20.98
CA ASP A 212 3.39 -24.46 20.41
C ASP A 212 2.80 -24.75 19.02
N ALA A 213 3.65 -25.21 18.10
CA ALA A 213 3.29 -25.52 16.73
C ALA A 213 2.20 -26.60 16.62
N SER A 214 2.22 -27.60 17.51
CA SER A 214 1.22 -28.66 17.55
C SER A 214 -0.15 -28.18 18.02
N ALA A 215 -0.16 -27.22 18.96
CA ALA A 215 -1.38 -26.60 19.43
C ALA A 215 -2.02 -25.72 18.33
N LEU A 216 -1.22 -24.99 17.57
CA LEU A 216 -1.71 -24.23 16.42
C LEU A 216 -2.30 -25.16 15.35
N ALA A 217 -1.61 -26.25 15.02
CA ALA A 217 -2.12 -27.26 14.07
C ALA A 217 -3.48 -27.80 14.49
N THR A 218 -3.63 -28.19 15.76
CA THR A 218 -4.88 -28.73 16.31
C THR A 218 -6.05 -27.75 16.15
N VAL A 219 -5.81 -26.46 16.44
CA VAL A 219 -6.84 -25.41 16.31
C VAL A 219 -7.15 -25.16 14.83
N THR A 220 -6.13 -25.12 13.98
CA THR A 220 -6.29 -24.91 12.54
C THR A 220 -7.06 -26.03 11.88
N ASP A 221 -6.74 -27.29 12.19
CA ASP A 221 -7.44 -28.46 11.66
C ASP A 221 -8.91 -28.54 12.13
N ALA A 222 -9.18 -28.17 13.37
CA ALA A 222 -10.55 -28.06 13.86
C ALA A 222 -11.31 -26.97 13.11
N PHE A 223 -10.70 -25.81 12.90
CA PHE A 223 -11.29 -24.71 12.16
C PHE A 223 -11.58 -25.08 10.70
N VAL A 224 -10.62 -25.70 10.02
CA VAL A 224 -10.77 -26.15 8.63
C VAL A 224 -11.90 -27.18 8.49
N ARG A 225 -12.03 -28.11 9.44
CA ARG A 225 -13.13 -29.09 9.46
C ARG A 225 -14.48 -28.41 9.64
N ASP A 226 -14.59 -27.50 10.61
CA ASP A 226 -15.83 -26.77 10.89
C ASP A 226 -16.23 -25.89 9.71
N LEU A 227 -15.26 -25.24 9.05
CA LEU A 227 -15.49 -24.41 7.89
C LEU A 227 -15.90 -25.24 6.67
N SER A 228 -15.25 -26.39 6.45
CA SER A 228 -15.56 -27.29 5.33
C SER A 228 -16.94 -27.96 5.48
N ALA A 229 -17.49 -28.05 6.70
CA ALA A 229 -18.83 -28.54 6.94
C ALA A 229 -19.93 -27.53 6.63
N ARG A 230 -19.56 -26.26 6.37
CA ARG A 230 -20.55 -25.21 6.07
C ARG A 230 -21.00 -25.24 4.61
N PRO A 231 -22.29 -25.01 4.33
CA PRO A 231 -22.81 -25.02 2.95
C PRO A 231 -22.27 -23.88 2.09
N GLU A 232 -21.76 -22.81 2.70
CA GLU A 232 -21.16 -21.67 2.03
C GLU A 232 -19.75 -21.97 1.47
N THR A 233 -19.13 -23.05 1.93
CA THR A 233 -17.74 -23.41 1.60
C THR A 233 -17.71 -24.61 0.66
N MET A 234 -17.01 -24.46 -0.46
CA MET A 234 -16.74 -25.58 -1.38
C MET A 234 -15.61 -26.46 -0.84
N PHE A 235 -14.52 -25.84 -0.38
CA PHE A 235 -13.43 -26.45 0.36
C PHE A 235 -12.72 -25.41 1.23
N ALA A 236 -12.10 -25.90 2.31
CA ALA A 236 -11.14 -25.14 3.08
C ALA A 236 -9.92 -26.04 3.32
N MET A 237 -8.72 -25.47 3.25
CA MET A 237 -7.48 -26.20 3.45
C MET A 237 -6.40 -25.32 4.05
N THR A 238 -5.48 -25.97 4.74
CA THR A 238 -4.24 -25.37 5.24
C THR A 238 -3.07 -26.22 4.77
N ALA A 239 -1.94 -25.57 4.51
CA ALA A 239 -0.67 -26.23 4.25
C ALA A 239 0.17 -26.36 5.54
N TYR A 240 -0.35 -25.89 6.66
CA TYR A 240 0.35 -25.96 7.94
C TYR A 240 0.26 -27.37 8.50
N ASP A 241 1.39 -28.09 8.50
CA ASP A 241 1.53 -29.43 9.04
C ASP A 241 2.57 -29.41 10.17
N ALA A 242 2.15 -29.83 11.36
CA ALA A 242 3.03 -30.01 12.52
C ALA A 242 3.36 -31.47 12.80
N ALA A 243 2.89 -32.41 11.94
CA ALA A 243 3.05 -33.86 12.13
C ALA A 243 4.09 -34.45 11.18
N THR A 244 4.94 -33.67 10.56
CA THR A 244 5.98 -34.15 9.68
C THR A 244 7.04 -34.93 10.47
N PRO A 245 7.36 -36.17 10.14
CA PRO A 245 8.46 -36.92 10.77
C PRO A 245 9.80 -36.26 10.49
N GLN A 246 10.61 -36.11 11.52
CA GLN A 246 11.92 -35.47 11.45
C GLN A 246 12.96 -36.30 12.16
N LEU A 247 14.21 -36.28 11.70
CA LEU A 247 15.34 -36.83 12.41
C LEU A 247 16.09 -35.72 13.14
N ARG A 248 16.14 -35.82 14.46
CA ARG A 248 16.87 -34.84 15.29
C ARG A 248 18.19 -35.46 15.74
N LEU A 249 19.29 -34.82 15.38
CA LEU A 249 20.60 -35.10 15.91
C LEU A 249 20.81 -34.36 17.24
N ARG A 250 21.01 -35.14 18.31
CA ARG A 250 21.54 -34.63 19.60
C ARG A 250 23.03 -34.86 19.64
N LEU A 251 23.79 -33.84 19.26
CA LEU A 251 25.25 -33.84 19.29
C LEU A 251 25.74 -33.69 20.73
N ASP A 252 26.55 -34.63 21.21
CA ASP A 252 27.29 -34.53 22.46
C ASP A 252 28.54 -33.67 22.21
N ARG A 253 28.44 -32.38 22.50
CA ARG A 253 29.53 -31.42 22.22
C ARG A 253 30.80 -31.70 23.03
N GLU A 254 30.66 -32.24 24.23
CA GLU A 254 31.83 -32.58 25.08
C GLU A 254 32.59 -33.76 24.49
N LYS A 255 31.88 -34.83 24.05
CA LYS A 255 32.51 -35.96 23.37
C LYS A 255 33.10 -35.55 22.01
N ALA A 256 32.43 -34.68 21.27
CA ALA A 256 32.94 -34.19 19.98
C ALA A 256 34.28 -33.47 20.19
N GLU A 257 34.36 -32.60 21.18
CA GLU A 257 35.59 -31.87 21.52
C GLU A 257 36.70 -32.79 22.00
N LEU A 258 36.38 -33.76 22.87
CA LEU A 258 37.34 -34.79 23.32
C LEU A 258 37.92 -35.65 22.19
N LEU A 259 37.12 -35.93 21.17
CA LEU A 259 37.54 -36.69 19.98
C LEU A 259 38.14 -35.77 18.88
N GLY A 260 38.30 -34.48 19.17
CA GLY A 260 38.87 -33.50 18.25
C GLY A 260 38.00 -33.17 17.06
N VAL A 261 36.67 -33.33 17.18
CA VAL A 261 35.72 -33.03 16.10
C VAL A 261 34.99 -31.74 16.40
N GLN A 262 35.10 -30.78 15.53
CA GLN A 262 34.36 -29.53 15.67
C GLN A 262 32.86 -29.71 15.27
N ALA A 263 31.96 -29.12 16.03
CA ALA A 263 30.54 -29.21 15.74
C ALA A 263 30.19 -28.72 14.34
N GLY A 264 30.87 -27.69 13.82
CA GLY A 264 30.71 -27.21 12.46
C GLY A 264 31.01 -28.25 11.40
N THR A 265 32.07 -29.05 11.60
CA THR A 265 32.47 -30.17 10.70
C THR A 265 31.39 -31.26 10.67
N VAL A 266 30.76 -31.53 11.84
CA VAL A 266 29.66 -32.51 11.90
C VAL A 266 28.50 -32.06 11.02
N PHE A 267 28.07 -30.82 11.19
CA PHE A 267 26.92 -30.31 10.45
C PHE A 267 27.22 -30.10 8.96
N SER A 268 28.43 -29.64 8.59
CA SER A 268 28.79 -29.54 7.17
C SER A 268 28.85 -30.90 6.49
N THR A 269 29.43 -31.91 7.13
CA THR A 269 29.48 -33.29 6.57
C THR A 269 28.07 -33.85 6.39
N LEU A 270 27.17 -33.67 7.36
CA LEU A 270 25.78 -34.06 7.22
C LEU A 270 25.07 -33.33 6.10
N GLN A 271 25.31 -32.03 5.95
CA GLN A 271 24.77 -31.23 4.86
C GLN A 271 25.23 -31.75 3.50
N ASP A 272 26.54 -31.99 3.35
CA ASP A 272 27.15 -32.44 2.09
C ASP A 272 26.65 -33.84 1.69
N VAL A 273 26.45 -34.70 2.68
CA VAL A 273 26.01 -36.09 2.47
C VAL A 273 24.50 -36.18 2.20
N LEU A 274 23.67 -35.48 3.01
CA LEU A 274 22.22 -35.63 3.00
C LEU A 274 21.53 -34.64 2.07
N ALA A 275 21.96 -33.36 2.11
CA ALA A 275 21.27 -32.30 1.37
C ALA A 275 21.87 -32.01 0.00
N SER A 276 23.09 -32.00 -0.16
CA SER A 276 23.98 -31.74 -1.30
C SER A 276 24.91 -30.56 -1.07
N TYR A 277 26.10 -30.68 -1.60
CA TYR A 277 27.08 -29.61 -1.61
C TYR A 277 27.19 -28.99 -3.01
N TYR A 278 26.94 -27.70 -3.11
CA TYR A 278 27.15 -26.97 -4.33
C TYR A 278 28.65 -26.69 -4.52
N ILE A 279 29.21 -27.13 -5.64
CA ILE A 279 30.63 -26.98 -5.97
C ILE A 279 30.86 -25.72 -6.83
N ASN A 280 30.24 -25.69 -8.01
CA ASN A 280 30.28 -24.53 -8.92
C ASN A 280 29.23 -24.71 -10.04
N ASP A 281 29.22 -23.74 -10.97
CA ASP A 281 28.45 -23.78 -12.21
C ASP A 281 29.33 -24.07 -13.41
N PHE A 282 28.75 -24.71 -14.43
CA PHE A 282 29.34 -24.78 -15.77
C PHE A 282 28.33 -24.41 -16.83
N THR A 283 28.81 -23.80 -17.90
CA THR A 283 27.96 -23.38 -19.00
C THR A 283 28.05 -24.37 -20.14
N LEU A 284 26.94 -24.92 -20.56
CA LEU A 284 26.87 -25.83 -21.72
C LEU A 284 25.74 -25.36 -22.67
N ARG A 285 26.09 -25.10 -23.92
CA ARG A 285 25.13 -24.65 -24.96
C ARG A 285 24.33 -23.42 -24.58
N GLY A 286 24.93 -22.49 -23.82
CA GLY A 286 24.29 -21.25 -23.39
C GLY A 286 23.41 -21.37 -22.12
N ASN A 287 23.29 -22.57 -21.53
CA ASN A 287 22.63 -22.77 -20.25
C ASN A 287 23.66 -23.01 -19.14
N ASN A 288 23.43 -22.43 -17.98
CA ASN A 288 24.22 -22.67 -16.78
C ASN A 288 23.65 -23.85 -16.01
N PHE A 289 24.54 -24.78 -15.63
CA PHE A 289 24.21 -25.97 -14.85
C PHE A 289 25.02 -25.94 -13.55
N GLU A 290 24.34 -26.21 -12.44
CA GLU A 290 24.97 -26.36 -11.14
C GLU A 290 25.62 -27.74 -10.99
N VAL A 291 26.84 -27.76 -10.45
CA VAL A 291 27.51 -28.99 -10.07
C VAL A 291 27.30 -29.21 -8.57
N LYS A 292 26.59 -30.28 -8.23
CA LYS A 292 26.30 -30.67 -6.85
C LYS A 292 26.88 -32.01 -6.50
N LEU A 293 27.44 -32.14 -5.30
CA LEU A 293 27.93 -33.40 -4.73
C LEU A 293 26.99 -33.86 -3.63
N GLN A 294 26.62 -35.10 -3.65
CA GLN A 294 25.80 -35.74 -2.64
C GLN A 294 26.19 -37.23 -2.50
N ALA A 295 25.99 -37.83 -1.32
CA ALA A 295 26.20 -39.24 -1.15
C ALA A 295 25.22 -40.07 -2.00
N GLY A 296 25.64 -41.24 -2.44
CA GLY A 296 24.78 -42.18 -3.14
C GLY A 296 23.56 -42.60 -2.31
N ALA A 297 22.44 -42.91 -2.98
CA ALA A 297 21.21 -43.30 -2.30
C ALA A 297 21.41 -44.44 -1.29
N ASP A 298 22.24 -45.42 -1.64
CA ASP A 298 22.54 -46.57 -0.78
C ASP A 298 23.20 -46.19 0.55
N SER A 299 24.00 -45.09 0.55
CA SER A 299 24.71 -44.61 1.74
C SER A 299 23.88 -43.70 2.65
N ARG A 300 22.65 -43.34 2.25
CA ARG A 300 21.77 -42.41 2.99
C ARG A 300 20.33 -42.92 3.14
N SER A 301 20.04 -44.15 2.73
CA SER A 301 18.70 -44.71 2.66
C SER A 301 18.15 -45.21 4.00
N SER A 302 18.97 -45.34 5.03
CA SER A 302 18.54 -45.85 6.35
C SER A 302 19.20 -45.07 7.48
N LEU A 303 18.56 -45.09 8.66
CA LEU A 303 19.11 -44.47 9.86
C LEU A 303 20.50 -45.01 10.20
N HIS A 304 20.69 -46.32 10.05
CA HIS A 304 21.95 -46.99 10.28
C HIS A 304 23.09 -46.44 9.41
N HIS A 305 22.83 -46.17 8.13
CA HIS A 305 23.84 -45.58 7.23
C HIS A 305 24.20 -44.17 7.64
N VAL A 306 23.27 -43.40 8.19
CA VAL A 306 23.54 -42.03 8.68
C VAL A 306 24.34 -42.09 9.99
N GLU A 307 24.07 -43.06 10.88
CA GLU A 307 24.82 -43.24 12.13
C GLU A 307 26.27 -43.67 11.88
N GLU A 308 26.52 -44.40 10.80
CA GLU A 308 27.85 -44.86 10.39
C GLU A 308 28.66 -43.83 9.59
N LEU A 309 28.09 -42.67 9.28
CA LEU A 309 28.80 -41.58 8.57
C LEU A 309 30.08 -41.22 9.31
N LEU A 310 31.19 -41.19 8.56
CA LEU A 310 32.51 -40.91 9.09
C LEU A 310 32.79 -39.39 8.96
N ILE A 311 33.19 -38.79 10.09
CA ILE A 311 33.45 -37.36 10.21
C ILE A 311 34.92 -37.16 10.55
N PRO A 312 35.68 -36.39 9.80
CA PRO A 312 37.10 -36.15 10.11
C PRO A 312 37.27 -35.33 11.38
N ASN A 313 38.24 -35.76 12.24
CA ASN A 313 38.70 -35.00 13.37
C ASN A 313 39.86 -34.07 12.96
N SER A 314 40.32 -33.26 13.91
CA SER A 314 41.44 -32.31 13.71
C SER A 314 42.77 -33.01 13.32
N ASN A 315 42.93 -34.31 13.60
CA ASN A 315 44.13 -35.08 13.28
C ASN A 315 44.03 -35.82 11.95
N GLY A 316 42.87 -35.79 11.30
CA GLY A 316 42.58 -36.51 10.06
C GLY A 316 42.04 -37.93 10.26
N ASP A 317 41.78 -38.40 11.49
CA ASP A 317 41.12 -39.66 11.74
C ASP A 317 39.60 -39.53 11.54
N MET A 318 38.99 -40.65 11.14
CA MET A 318 37.57 -40.70 10.86
C MET A 318 36.80 -41.24 12.06
N VAL A 319 35.85 -40.41 12.57
CA VAL A 319 34.98 -40.72 13.72
C VAL A 319 33.56 -40.97 13.24
N PRO A 320 32.92 -42.12 13.58
CA PRO A 320 31.50 -42.31 13.19
C PRO A 320 30.56 -41.38 13.96
N LEU A 321 29.49 -40.93 13.28
CA LEU A 321 28.48 -40.04 13.88
C LEU A 321 27.87 -40.60 15.16
N SER A 322 27.68 -41.95 15.23
CA SER A 322 27.17 -42.63 16.40
C SER A 322 28.03 -42.47 17.68
N ALA A 323 29.33 -42.20 17.50
CA ALA A 323 30.21 -41.87 18.63
C ALA A 323 30.06 -40.41 19.12
N LEU A 324 29.56 -39.53 18.28
CA LEU A 324 29.43 -38.08 18.54
C LEU A 324 28.05 -37.65 19.04
N GLY A 325 27.00 -38.45 18.74
CA GLY A 325 25.63 -38.09 19.12
C GLY A 325 24.65 -39.20 18.92
N THR A 326 23.38 -38.89 19.14
CA THR A 326 22.26 -39.84 18.93
C THR A 326 21.24 -39.25 17.98
N LEU A 327 20.74 -40.06 17.06
CA LEU A 327 19.63 -39.68 16.17
C LEU A 327 18.30 -40.13 16.79
N GLN A 328 17.34 -39.24 16.83
CA GLN A 328 16.02 -39.52 17.39
C GLN A 328 14.95 -39.12 16.38
N TYR A 329 13.91 -39.97 16.23
CA TYR A 329 12.72 -39.58 15.51
C TYR A 329 11.89 -38.60 16.34
N GLU A 330 11.54 -37.50 15.77
CA GLU A 330 10.68 -36.48 16.35
C GLU A 330 9.60 -36.10 15.35
N VAL A 331 8.47 -35.63 15.82
CA VAL A 331 7.41 -35.09 14.97
C VAL A 331 7.38 -33.60 15.18
N GLY A 332 7.41 -32.85 14.10
CA GLY A 332 7.43 -31.38 14.20
C GLY A 332 6.96 -30.71 12.92
N PRO A 333 6.81 -29.40 12.98
CA PRO A 333 6.41 -28.62 11.79
C PRO A 333 7.56 -28.58 10.79
N ARG A 334 7.22 -28.81 9.53
CA ARG A 334 8.17 -28.67 8.41
C ARG A 334 8.61 -27.22 8.25
N GLN A 335 7.69 -26.27 8.42
CA GLN A 335 7.91 -24.84 8.31
C GLN A 335 7.09 -24.12 9.38
N ILE A 336 7.68 -23.15 10.03
CA ILE A 336 6.99 -22.22 10.94
C ILE A 336 6.83 -20.89 10.22
N THR A 337 5.60 -20.57 9.87
CA THR A 337 5.27 -19.26 9.28
C THR A 337 4.93 -18.27 10.38
N ARG A 338 5.34 -17.04 10.21
CA ARG A 338 4.99 -15.93 11.12
C ARG A 338 4.36 -14.79 10.33
N PHE A 339 3.21 -14.36 10.79
CA PHE A 339 2.53 -13.17 10.31
C PHE A 339 2.51 -12.11 11.41
N ASN A 340 2.93 -10.90 11.13
CA ASN A 340 3.05 -9.81 12.12
C ASN A 340 3.80 -10.23 13.40
N LYS A 341 4.86 -11.04 13.26
CA LYS A 341 5.69 -11.62 14.34
C LYS A 341 5.01 -12.73 15.16
N MET A 342 3.74 -13.02 14.95
CA MET A 342 3.02 -14.12 15.58
C MET A 342 3.15 -15.40 14.75
N VAL A 343 3.17 -16.55 15.41
CA VAL A 343 3.10 -17.84 14.70
C VAL A 343 1.75 -17.95 14.03
N ALA A 344 1.74 -18.28 12.76
CA ALA A 344 0.55 -18.26 11.91
C ALA A 344 0.40 -19.52 11.06
N ALA A 345 -0.84 -19.91 10.81
CA ALA A 345 -1.19 -20.96 9.87
C ALA A 345 -2.13 -20.39 8.80
N GLU A 346 -1.68 -20.39 7.56
CA GLU A 346 -2.47 -19.92 6.42
C GLU A 346 -3.58 -20.90 6.08
N ILE A 347 -4.79 -20.36 5.92
CA ILE A 347 -5.97 -21.08 5.44
C ILE A 347 -6.45 -20.45 4.14
N ASN A 348 -6.65 -21.31 3.15
CA ASN A 348 -7.27 -20.97 1.89
C ASN A 348 -8.63 -21.66 1.77
N ALA A 349 -9.69 -20.88 1.52
CA ALA A 349 -11.04 -21.39 1.39
C ALA A 349 -11.70 -20.85 0.11
N GLN A 350 -12.49 -21.65 -0.55
CA GLN A 350 -13.24 -21.28 -1.73
C GLN A 350 -14.74 -21.36 -1.44
N SER A 351 -15.50 -20.36 -1.89
CA SER A 351 -16.96 -20.34 -1.78
C SER A 351 -17.60 -21.41 -2.66
N ALA A 352 -18.72 -21.94 -2.19
CA ALA A 352 -19.58 -22.81 -2.99
C ALA A 352 -20.11 -22.06 -4.23
N PRO A 353 -20.45 -22.77 -5.33
CA PRO A 353 -21.01 -22.14 -6.51
C PRO A 353 -22.28 -21.35 -6.18
N GLY A 354 -22.32 -20.08 -6.57
CA GLY A 354 -23.44 -19.18 -6.32
C GLY A 354 -23.41 -18.48 -4.93
N VAL A 355 -22.40 -18.75 -4.10
CA VAL A 355 -22.19 -18.08 -2.82
C VAL A 355 -21.20 -16.93 -3.00
N SER A 356 -21.50 -15.76 -2.42
CA SER A 356 -20.63 -14.59 -2.52
C SER A 356 -19.42 -14.67 -1.59
N SER A 357 -18.38 -13.88 -1.87
CA SER A 357 -17.25 -13.74 -0.95
C SER A 357 -17.66 -13.22 0.43
N GLY A 358 -18.63 -12.31 0.48
CA GLY A 358 -19.16 -11.76 1.73
C GLY A 358 -19.84 -12.80 2.62
N ASP A 359 -20.62 -13.73 2.02
CA ASP A 359 -21.25 -14.83 2.75
C ASP A 359 -20.22 -15.81 3.30
N LEU A 360 -19.17 -16.12 2.50
CA LEU A 360 -18.05 -16.94 2.95
C LEU A 360 -17.32 -16.28 4.13
N TYR A 361 -17.07 -14.96 4.07
CA TYR A 361 -16.41 -14.25 5.19
C TYR A 361 -17.28 -14.25 6.45
N ALA A 362 -18.60 -14.10 6.32
CA ALA A 362 -19.50 -14.21 7.44
C ALA A 362 -19.50 -15.62 8.06
N ALA A 363 -19.38 -16.66 7.23
CA ALA A 363 -19.23 -18.03 7.68
C ALA A 363 -17.91 -18.24 8.44
N ILE A 364 -16.80 -17.69 7.94
CA ILE A 364 -15.49 -17.73 8.58
C ILE A 364 -15.51 -17.02 9.94
N GLU A 365 -16.02 -15.80 10.02
CA GLU A 365 -16.14 -15.02 11.25
C GLU A 365 -17.13 -15.63 12.26
N GLY A 366 -18.07 -16.43 11.79
CA GLY A 366 -19.03 -17.15 12.62
C GLY A 366 -18.45 -18.34 13.40
N ILE A 367 -17.22 -18.76 13.10
CA ILE A 367 -16.52 -19.82 13.81
C ILE A 367 -15.72 -19.21 14.97
N LYS A 368 -16.00 -19.63 16.19
CA LYS A 368 -15.33 -19.12 17.38
C LYS A 368 -13.99 -19.82 17.57
N LEU A 369 -12.92 -19.04 17.58
CA LEU A 369 -11.59 -19.51 17.93
C LEU A 369 -11.42 -19.59 19.47
N PRO A 370 -10.58 -20.50 19.97
CA PRO A 370 -10.16 -20.52 21.36
C PRO A 370 -9.45 -19.23 21.78
N ALA A 371 -9.42 -18.93 23.08
CA ALA A 371 -8.70 -17.77 23.60
C ALA A 371 -7.20 -17.85 23.24
N GLY A 372 -6.64 -16.74 22.82
CA GLY A 372 -5.23 -16.66 22.34
C GLY A 372 -5.04 -16.82 20.84
N TYR A 373 -6.10 -17.09 20.07
CA TYR A 373 -6.06 -17.17 18.64
C TYR A 373 -6.99 -16.14 18.00
N HIS A 374 -6.60 -15.61 16.84
CA HIS A 374 -7.44 -14.69 16.07
C HIS A 374 -7.16 -14.84 14.58
N ILE A 375 -8.09 -14.35 13.77
CA ILE A 375 -8.00 -14.35 12.32
C ILE A 375 -7.35 -13.04 11.86
N GLU A 376 -6.33 -13.17 11.01
CA GLU A 376 -5.75 -12.06 10.25
C GLU A 376 -6.02 -12.28 8.76
N TRP A 377 -6.66 -11.32 8.13
CA TRP A 377 -6.98 -11.40 6.71
C TRP A 377 -5.76 -11.09 5.86
N THR A 378 -5.54 -11.87 4.80
CA THR A 378 -4.39 -11.72 3.91
C THR A 378 -4.84 -11.57 2.45
N GLY A 379 -3.89 -11.20 1.59
CA GLY A 379 -4.11 -11.15 0.14
C GLY A 379 -5.31 -10.31 -0.30
N LEU A 380 -6.11 -10.86 -1.18
CA LEU A 380 -7.31 -10.21 -1.73
C LEU A 380 -8.39 -9.99 -0.68
N SER A 381 -8.51 -10.91 0.29
CA SER A 381 -9.50 -10.85 1.37
C SER A 381 -9.26 -9.64 2.30
N TYR A 382 -8.00 -9.34 2.57
CA TYR A 382 -7.62 -8.12 3.31
C TYR A 382 -8.04 -6.85 2.55
N GLN A 383 -7.76 -6.81 1.24
CA GLN A 383 -8.14 -5.66 0.41
C GLN A 383 -9.66 -5.45 0.36
N GLU A 384 -10.41 -6.53 0.26
CA GLU A 384 -11.87 -6.50 0.28
C GLU A 384 -12.41 -5.95 1.61
N LYS A 385 -11.92 -6.46 2.74
CA LYS A 385 -12.29 -6.00 4.08
C LYS A 385 -11.93 -4.53 4.31
N GLN A 386 -10.75 -4.09 3.89
CA GLN A 386 -10.30 -2.71 4.05
C GLN A 386 -11.12 -1.73 3.22
N ASN A 387 -11.56 -2.15 2.02
CA ASN A 387 -12.34 -1.30 1.12
C ASN A 387 -13.85 -1.33 1.40
N THR A 388 -14.32 -2.20 2.30
CA THR A 388 -15.73 -2.26 2.70
C THR A 388 -16.14 -0.93 3.36
N GLY A 389 -17.07 -0.21 2.75
CA GLY A 389 -17.54 1.10 3.21
C GLY A 389 -17.00 2.31 2.44
N GLN A 390 -15.83 2.25 1.81
CA GLN A 390 -15.32 3.36 1.00
C GLN A 390 -16.19 3.67 -0.22
N ILE A 391 -16.85 2.67 -0.73
CA ILE A 391 -17.71 2.78 -1.91
C ILE A 391 -18.95 3.62 -1.64
N VAL A 392 -19.57 3.50 -0.45
CA VAL A 392 -20.70 4.36 -0.07
C VAL A 392 -20.28 5.82 -0.03
N PHE A 393 -19.09 6.08 0.47
CA PHE A 393 -18.50 7.43 0.46
C PHE A 393 -18.25 7.93 -0.96
N LEU A 394 -17.66 7.11 -1.84
CA LEU A 394 -17.41 7.47 -3.24
C LEU A 394 -18.70 7.70 -4.01
N MET A 395 -19.75 6.89 -3.80
CA MET A 395 -21.07 7.12 -4.39
C MET A 395 -21.69 8.42 -3.90
N GLY A 396 -21.59 8.70 -2.60
CA GLY A 396 -22.06 9.98 -2.03
C GLY A 396 -21.33 11.17 -2.64
N LEU A 397 -20.01 11.06 -2.81
CA LEU A 397 -19.18 12.07 -3.43
C LEU A 397 -19.53 12.27 -4.92
N ALA A 398 -19.74 11.18 -5.67
CA ALA A 398 -20.17 11.26 -7.07
C ALA A 398 -21.53 11.95 -7.22
N LEU A 399 -22.49 11.64 -6.35
CA LEU A 399 -23.79 12.31 -6.31
C LEU A 399 -23.65 13.80 -5.96
N LEU A 400 -22.79 14.13 -4.99
CA LEU A 400 -22.51 15.51 -4.59
C LEU A 400 -21.91 16.32 -5.74
N PHE A 401 -20.87 15.79 -6.40
CA PHE A 401 -20.26 16.48 -7.55
C PHE A 401 -21.23 16.61 -8.73
N ALA A 402 -21.99 15.57 -9.02
CA ALA A 402 -23.04 15.66 -10.06
C ALA A 402 -24.07 16.75 -9.71
N TYR A 403 -24.49 16.82 -8.46
CA TYR A 403 -25.40 17.87 -7.98
C TYR A 403 -24.80 19.27 -8.09
N LEU A 404 -23.55 19.47 -7.60
CA LEU A 404 -22.86 20.76 -7.65
C LEU A 404 -22.62 21.23 -9.10
N PHE A 405 -22.26 20.30 -9.99
CA PHE A 405 -22.14 20.60 -11.41
C PHE A 405 -23.46 21.08 -12.02
N LEU A 406 -24.57 20.42 -11.68
CA LEU A 406 -25.90 20.84 -12.12
C LEU A 406 -26.32 22.17 -11.50
N VAL A 407 -25.95 22.44 -10.23
CA VAL A 407 -26.19 23.75 -9.60
C VAL A 407 -25.47 24.87 -10.38
N ALA A 408 -24.22 24.63 -10.78
CA ALA A 408 -23.45 25.56 -11.59
C ALA A 408 -24.08 25.79 -12.98
N GLN A 409 -24.54 24.71 -13.63
CA GLN A 409 -25.16 24.77 -14.95
C GLN A 409 -26.53 25.46 -14.95
N TYR A 410 -27.36 25.24 -13.92
CA TYR A 410 -28.71 25.80 -13.82
C TYR A 410 -28.77 27.14 -13.08
N GLU A 411 -27.66 27.58 -12.49
CA GLU A 411 -27.62 28.79 -11.61
C GLU A 411 -28.70 28.74 -10.51
N SER A 412 -28.97 27.53 -10.02
CA SER A 412 -30.07 27.30 -9.07
C SER A 412 -29.81 26.10 -8.18
N TRP A 413 -29.99 26.25 -6.87
CA TRP A 413 -29.88 25.14 -5.90
C TRP A 413 -31.10 24.19 -5.90
N THR A 414 -32.24 24.61 -6.43
CA THR A 414 -33.48 23.84 -6.33
C THR A 414 -33.84 23.06 -7.61
N ILE A 415 -33.43 23.56 -8.78
CA ILE A 415 -33.73 22.93 -10.07
C ILE A 415 -32.99 21.60 -10.26
N PRO A 416 -31.74 21.39 -9.79
CA PRO A 416 -31.08 20.11 -9.89
C PRO A 416 -31.70 18.97 -9.05
N VAL A 417 -32.42 19.31 -7.98
CA VAL A 417 -33.00 18.32 -7.05
C VAL A 417 -33.93 17.32 -7.76
N PRO A 418 -34.93 17.74 -8.57
CA PRO A 418 -35.72 16.82 -9.36
C PRO A 418 -34.91 15.86 -10.24
N VAL A 419 -33.83 16.35 -10.85
CA VAL A 419 -32.95 15.55 -11.72
C VAL A 419 -32.25 14.46 -10.89
N MET A 420 -31.68 14.83 -9.77
CA MET A 420 -30.99 13.87 -8.89
C MET A 420 -31.94 12.84 -8.28
N LEU A 421 -33.15 13.24 -7.91
CA LEU A 421 -34.15 12.32 -7.38
C LEU A 421 -34.63 11.28 -8.41
N THR A 422 -34.61 11.59 -9.71
CA THR A 422 -34.95 10.61 -10.75
C THR A 422 -33.92 9.50 -10.90
N VAL A 423 -32.66 9.72 -10.48
CA VAL A 423 -31.62 8.69 -10.49
C VAL A 423 -32.00 7.52 -9.57
N SER A 424 -32.80 7.74 -8.52
CA SER A 424 -33.23 6.65 -7.63
C SER A 424 -34.01 5.55 -8.35
N PHE A 425 -34.78 5.87 -9.40
CA PHE A 425 -35.48 4.87 -10.23
C PHE A 425 -34.48 4.01 -11.04
N ALA A 426 -33.39 4.62 -11.51
CA ALA A 426 -32.33 3.90 -12.20
C ALA A 426 -31.61 2.94 -11.25
N VAL A 427 -31.29 3.40 -10.04
CA VAL A 427 -30.66 2.57 -9.01
C VAL A 427 -31.55 1.40 -8.62
N LEU A 428 -32.85 1.64 -8.42
CA LEU A 428 -33.82 0.56 -8.15
C LEU A 428 -33.85 -0.48 -9.29
N GLY A 429 -33.85 -0.02 -10.55
CA GLY A 429 -33.82 -0.89 -11.71
C GLY A 429 -32.55 -1.72 -11.80
N ALA A 430 -31.39 -1.12 -11.49
CA ALA A 430 -30.12 -1.82 -11.47
C ALA A 430 -30.07 -2.92 -10.39
N LEU A 431 -30.54 -2.62 -9.17
CA LEU A 431 -30.62 -3.59 -8.08
C LEU A 431 -31.60 -4.73 -8.41
N LEU A 432 -32.74 -4.42 -9.03
CA LEU A 432 -33.69 -5.44 -9.52
C LEU A 432 -33.04 -6.32 -10.59
N GLY A 433 -32.28 -5.73 -11.52
CA GLY A 433 -31.54 -6.48 -12.55
C GLY A 433 -30.54 -7.45 -11.95
N LEU A 434 -29.74 -6.99 -11.00
CA LEU A 434 -28.76 -7.85 -10.29
C LEU A 434 -29.48 -8.99 -9.56
N THR A 435 -30.59 -8.71 -8.83
CA THR A 435 -31.34 -9.73 -8.10
C THR A 435 -31.96 -10.76 -9.05
N VAL A 436 -32.53 -10.35 -10.19
CA VAL A 436 -33.16 -11.24 -11.16
C VAL A 436 -32.13 -12.15 -11.84
N CYS A 437 -30.92 -11.60 -12.13
CA CYS A 437 -29.84 -12.37 -12.74
C CYS A 437 -29.02 -13.18 -11.73
N GLY A 438 -29.25 -13.03 -10.42
CA GLY A 438 -28.49 -13.73 -9.38
C GLY A 438 -27.07 -13.23 -9.21
N GLU A 439 -26.79 -11.99 -9.62
CA GLU A 439 -25.47 -11.38 -9.55
C GLU A 439 -25.22 -10.70 -8.19
N SER A 440 -23.99 -10.78 -7.71
CA SER A 440 -23.57 -10.11 -6.47
C SER A 440 -23.23 -8.63 -6.69
N MET A 441 -23.20 -7.87 -5.57
CA MET A 441 -22.77 -6.47 -5.57
C MET A 441 -21.25 -6.35 -5.67
N SER A 442 -20.69 -6.71 -6.81
CA SER A 442 -19.26 -6.61 -7.08
C SER A 442 -18.81 -5.16 -7.34
N ILE A 443 -17.49 -4.90 -7.29
CA ILE A 443 -16.93 -3.58 -7.68
C ILE A 443 -17.40 -3.17 -9.08
N TYR A 444 -17.51 -4.12 -10.00
CA TYR A 444 -17.98 -3.83 -11.36
C TYR A 444 -19.45 -3.41 -11.40
N ALA A 445 -20.30 -4.06 -10.62
CA ALA A 445 -21.70 -3.64 -10.47
C ALA A 445 -21.80 -2.24 -9.87
N GLN A 446 -20.97 -1.92 -8.89
CA GLN A 446 -20.89 -0.60 -8.25
C GLN A 446 -20.38 0.49 -9.20
N LEU A 447 -19.37 0.19 -10.03
CA LEU A 447 -18.91 1.07 -11.11
C LEU A 447 -20.05 1.32 -12.13
N GLY A 448 -20.83 0.27 -12.43
CA GLY A 448 -22.05 0.39 -13.23
C GLY A 448 -23.06 1.34 -12.61
N LEU A 449 -23.30 1.29 -11.30
CA LEU A 449 -24.15 2.23 -10.57
C LEU A 449 -23.65 3.68 -10.65
N VAL A 450 -22.35 3.91 -10.45
CA VAL A 450 -21.76 5.26 -10.57
C VAL A 450 -21.93 5.80 -12.00
N MET A 451 -21.65 4.97 -13.01
CA MET A 451 -21.84 5.34 -14.41
C MET A 451 -23.31 5.66 -14.72
N LEU A 452 -24.22 4.90 -14.12
CA LEU A 452 -25.67 5.08 -14.31
C LEU A 452 -26.18 6.41 -13.77
N ILE A 453 -25.56 6.98 -12.70
CA ILE A 453 -25.90 8.31 -12.19
C ILE A 453 -25.83 9.36 -13.30
N GLY A 454 -24.71 9.38 -14.03
CA GLY A 454 -24.52 10.33 -15.13
C GLY A 454 -25.46 10.08 -16.32
N LEU A 455 -25.66 8.82 -16.67
CA LEU A 455 -26.48 8.43 -17.82
C LEU A 455 -27.98 8.68 -17.60
N ALA A 456 -28.48 8.33 -16.40
CA ALA A 456 -29.89 8.55 -16.05
C ALA A 456 -30.19 10.05 -15.89
N ALA A 457 -29.27 10.81 -15.29
CA ALA A 457 -29.41 12.25 -15.14
C ALA A 457 -29.53 12.96 -16.49
N LYS A 458 -28.83 12.50 -17.55
CA LYS A 458 -28.86 13.09 -18.89
C LYS A 458 -30.28 13.23 -19.46
N ASN A 459 -31.09 12.20 -19.29
CA ASN A 459 -32.48 12.22 -19.79
C ASN A 459 -33.36 13.21 -19.01
N ALA A 460 -33.16 13.25 -17.67
CA ALA A 460 -33.87 14.17 -16.79
C ALA A 460 -33.45 15.64 -17.03
N ILE A 461 -32.17 15.90 -17.24
CA ILE A 461 -31.62 17.23 -17.54
C ILE A 461 -32.33 17.82 -18.74
N LEU A 462 -32.40 17.09 -19.84
CA LEU A 462 -33.04 17.59 -21.08
C LEU A 462 -34.51 17.94 -20.88
N MET A 463 -35.24 17.16 -20.08
CA MET A 463 -36.67 17.42 -19.84
C MET A 463 -36.87 18.60 -18.89
N VAL A 464 -36.09 18.70 -17.85
CA VAL A 464 -36.16 19.81 -16.86
C VAL A 464 -35.78 21.15 -17.51
N GLU A 465 -34.73 21.14 -18.35
CA GLU A 465 -34.31 22.36 -19.06
C GLU A 465 -35.40 22.93 -19.98
N PHE A 466 -36.01 22.07 -20.79
CA PHE A 466 -37.13 22.51 -21.63
C PHE A 466 -38.37 22.90 -20.83
N SER A 467 -38.66 22.22 -19.73
CA SER A 467 -39.73 22.62 -18.81
C SER A 467 -39.48 24.01 -18.18
N LYS A 468 -38.18 24.30 -17.85
CA LYS A 468 -37.75 25.62 -17.35
C LYS A 468 -37.94 26.70 -18.42
N GLN A 469 -37.48 26.47 -19.66
CA GLN A 469 -37.59 27.40 -20.78
C GLN A 469 -39.07 27.72 -21.07
N GLU A 470 -39.95 26.72 -21.10
CA GLU A 470 -41.38 26.89 -21.29
C GLU A 470 -42.04 27.67 -20.14
N ARG A 471 -41.53 27.50 -18.90
CA ARG A 471 -42.00 28.29 -17.74
C ARG A 471 -41.55 29.73 -17.80
N GLU A 472 -40.32 29.99 -18.22
CA GLU A 472 -39.79 31.34 -18.46
C GLU A 472 -40.49 32.04 -19.61
N GLY A 473 -41.00 31.28 -20.58
CA GLY A 473 -41.89 31.74 -21.66
C GLY A 473 -43.29 32.11 -21.21
N GLY A 474 -43.61 32.01 -19.87
CA GLY A 474 -44.86 32.48 -19.30
C GLY A 474 -45.96 31.40 -19.15
N LYS A 475 -45.73 30.14 -19.51
CA LYS A 475 -46.69 29.04 -19.30
C LYS A 475 -46.88 28.71 -17.82
N GLY A 476 -48.07 28.19 -17.44
CA GLY A 476 -48.32 27.65 -16.11
C GLY A 476 -47.36 26.52 -15.75
N ILE A 477 -47.08 26.28 -14.44
CA ILE A 477 -46.11 25.25 -13.99
C ILE A 477 -46.47 23.85 -14.57
N GLU A 478 -47.74 23.47 -14.53
CA GLU A 478 -48.22 22.20 -15.03
C GLU A 478 -48.12 22.10 -16.54
N GLU A 479 -48.51 23.18 -17.25
CA GLU A 479 -48.43 23.26 -18.68
C GLU A 479 -47.00 23.27 -19.20
N ALA A 480 -46.07 23.99 -18.51
CA ALA A 480 -44.67 24.04 -18.85
C ALA A 480 -44.00 22.67 -18.65
N ALA A 481 -44.31 21.94 -17.57
CA ALA A 481 -43.82 20.59 -17.35
C ALA A 481 -44.28 19.61 -18.44
N LEU A 482 -45.55 19.66 -18.83
CA LEU A 482 -46.09 18.80 -19.87
C LEU A 482 -45.59 19.19 -21.27
N SER A 483 -45.46 20.50 -21.56
CA SER A 483 -44.91 20.99 -22.83
C SER A 483 -43.45 20.57 -23.01
N GLY A 484 -42.57 20.72 -21.98
CA GLY A 484 -41.18 20.28 -22.01
C GLY A 484 -41.07 18.76 -22.22
N ALA A 485 -41.89 17.98 -21.48
CA ALA A 485 -41.98 16.54 -21.63
C ALA A 485 -42.38 16.12 -23.06
N ASN A 486 -43.39 16.80 -23.61
CA ASN A 486 -43.90 16.53 -24.97
C ASN A 486 -42.83 16.79 -26.06
N LEU A 487 -42.13 17.94 -25.98
CA LEU A 487 -41.12 18.36 -26.95
C LEU A 487 -39.92 17.41 -26.98
N ARG A 488 -39.53 16.88 -25.82
CA ARG A 488 -38.30 16.08 -25.68
C ARG A 488 -38.51 14.57 -25.66
N PHE A 489 -39.73 14.09 -25.54
CA PHE A 489 -40.05 12.67 -25.45
C PHE A 489 -39.34 11.82 -26.53
N ARG A 490 -39.51 12.21 -27.84
CA ARG A 490 -38.93 11.48 -28.94
C ARG A 490 -37.40 11.43 -28.90
N ALA A 491 -36.75 12.56 -28.62
CA ALA A 491 -35.30 12.64 -28.57
C ALA A 491 -34.72 11.79 -27.42
N VAL A 492 -35.34 11.84 -26.25
CA VAL A 492 -34.93 11.05 -25.07
C VAL A 492 -35.13 9.57 -25.31
N MET A 493 -36.27 9.16 -25.91
CA MET A 493 -36.52 7.75 -26.26
C MET A 493 -35.49 7.21 -27.27
N MET A 494 -35.14 8.01 -28.29
CA MET A 494 -34.14 7.60 -29.30
C MET A 494 -32.77 7.37 -28.65
N THR A 495 -32.32 8.29 -27.81
CA THR A 495 -31.02 8.15 -27.13
C THR A 495 -31.00 6.99 -26.12
N ALA A 496 -32.11 6.79 -25.41
CA ALA A 496 -32.23 5.70 -24.43
C ALA A 496 -32.19 4.32 -25.10
N TRP A 497 -32.98 4.12 -26.16
CA TRP A 497 -32.97 2.85 -26.92
C TRP A 497 -31.64 2.59 -27.60
N SER A 498 -31.01 3.61 -28.19
CA SER A 498 -29.68 3.48 -28.78
C SER A 498 -28.65 3.02 -27.75
N PHE A 499 -28.71 3.56 -26.54
CA PHE A 499 -27.83 3.13 -25.45
C PHE A 499 -28.14 1.71 -24.99
N LEU A 500 -29.41 1.36 -24.77
CA LEU A 500 -29.80 0.02 -24.35
C LEU A 500 -29.35 -1.06 -25.34
N PHE A 501 -29.52 -0.84 -26.65
CA PHE A 501 -29.00 -1.75 -27.66
C PHE A 501 -27.49 -1.78 -27.74
N GLY A 502 -26.81 -0.66 -27.43
CA GLY A 502 -25.35 -0.59 -27.35
C GLY A 502 -24.75 -1.37 -26.17
N VAL A 503 -25.49 -1.44 -25.03
CA VAL A 503 -25.04 -2.15 -23.83
C VAL A 503 -25.47 -3.62 -23.82
N LEU A 504 -26.49 -3.98 -24.61
CA LEU A 504 -27.02 -5.33 -24.66
C LEU A 504 -25.97 -6.44 -24.88
N PRO A 505 -24.97 -6.27 -25.76
CA PRO A 505 -23.91 -7.26 -25.92
C PRO A 505 -23.08 -7.51 -24.63
N LEU A 506 -23.00 -6.54 -23.74
CA LEU A 506 -22.29 -6.72 -22.45
C LEU A 506 -23.06 -7.62 -21.50
N VAL A 507 -24.41 -7.62 -21.58
CA VAL A 507 -25.27 -8.49 -20.74
C VAL A 507 -25.07 -9.97 -21.09
N PHE A 508 -24.80 -10.26 -22.37
CA PHE A 508 -24.58 -11.60 -22.88
C PHE A 508 -23.10 -11.88 -23.21
N ALA A 509 -22.19 -11.15 -22.58
CA ALA A 509 -20.77 -11.32 -22.84
C ALA A 509 -20.28 -12.70 -22.43
N ASP A 510 -19.52 -13.36 -23.30
CA ASP A 510 -18.87 -14.63 -23.05
C ASP A 510 -17.33 -14.52 -23.15
N GLY A 511 -16.61 -15.53 -22.70
CA GLY A 511 -15.16 -15.59 -22.79
C GLY A 511 -14.42 -14.91 -21.63
N ALA A 512 -13.17 -14.57 -21.85
CA ALA A 512 -12.33 -13.94 -20.83
C ALA A 512 -12.93 -12.61 -20.33
N GLY A 513 -13.05 -12.45 -19.00
CA GLY A 513 -13.63 -11.25 -18.39
C GLY A 513 -15.15 -11.15 -18.57
N ALA A 514 -15.85 -12.25 -18.84
CA ALA A 514 -17.28 -12.26 -19.05
C ALA A 514 -18.04 -11.80 -17.81
N ALA A 515 -17.69 -12.28 -16.63
CA ALA A 515 -18.38 -11.95 -15.38
C ALA A 515 -18.30 -10.44 -15.06
N SER A 516 -17.14 -9.83 -15.27
CA SER A 516 -16.95 -8.38 -15.09
C SER A 516 -17.81 -7.57 -16.07
N ARG A 517 -17.83 -7.97 -17.34
CA ARG A 517 -18.63 -7.31 -18.39
C ARG A 517 -20.13 -7.49 -18.15
N GLN A 518 -20.57 -8.69 -17.75
CA GLN A 518 -21.95 -8.98 -17.41
C GLN A 518 -22.41 -8.16 -16.21
N ALA A 519 -21.63 -8.07 -15.14
CA ALA A 519 -21.95 -7.28 -13.95
C ALA A 519 -22.17 -5.79 -14.30
N ILE A 520 -21.29 -5.18 -15.11
CA ILE A 520 -21.47 -3.80 -15.59
C ILE A 520 -22.67 -3.71 -16.53
N GLY A 521 -22.79 -4.68 -17.47
CA GLY A 521 -23.83 -4.72 -18.47
C GLY A 521 -25.23 -4.82 -17.87
N ILE A 522 -25.45 -5.76 -16.97
CA ILE A 522 -26.73 -5.98 -16.27
C ILE A 522 -27.11 -4.75 -15.45
N THR A 523 -26.18 -4.22 -14.65
CA THR A 523 -26.41 -3.04 -13.82
C THR A 523 -26.83 -1.84 -14.67
N THR A 524 -26.09 -1.56 -15.74
CA THR A 524 -26.34 -0.39 -16.60
C THR A 524 -27.56 -0.56 -17.49
N PHE A 525 -27.78 -1.76 -18.05
CA PHE A 525 -28.93 -2.07 -18.85
C PHE A 525 -30.25 -1.98 -18.08
N ALA A 526 -30.33 -2.72 -16.96
CA ALA A 526 -31.54 -2.75 -16.13
C ALA A 526 -31.84 -1.38 -15.51
N GLY A 527 -30.79 -0.70 -15.02
CA GLY A 527 -30.95 0.65 -14.48
C GLY A 527 -31.40 1.66 -15.52
N MET A 528 -30.82 1.63 -16.72
CA MET A 528 -31.23 2.54 -17.81
C MET A 528 -32.63 2.20 -18.36
N LEU A 529 -32.99 0.92 -18.37
CA LEU A 529 -34.33 0.49 -18.73
C LEU A 529 -35.36 1.07 -17.74
N ALA A 530 -35.13 0.97 -16.46
CA ALA A 530 -35.99 1.53 -15.42
C ALA A 530 -36.03 3.06 -15.47
N ALA A 531 -34.89 3.73 -15.68
CA ALA A 531 -34.83 5.17 -15.88
C ALA A 531 -35.65 5.61 -17.10
N THR A 532 -35.61 4.83 -18.18
CA THR A 532 -36.34 5.12 -19.42
C THR A 532 -37.82 4.82 -19.31
N CYS A 533 -38.21 3.71 -18.69
CA CYS A 533 -39.63 3.32 -18.61
C CYS A 533 -40.36 4.06 -17.48
N VAL A 534 -39.72 4.25 -16.34
CA VAL A 534 -40.32 4.82 -15.14
C VAL A 534 -39.83 6.24 -14.88
N GLY A 535 -38.50 6.46 -14.83
CA GLY A 535 -37.89 7.74 -14.49
C GLY A 535 -38.36 8.90 -15.36
N ILE A 536 -38.47 8.69 -16.67
CA ILE A 536 -38.97 9.71 -17.61
C ILE A 536 -40.38 10.22 -17.27
N VAL A 537 -41.26 9.34 -16.78
CA VAL A 537 -42.64 9.70 -16.39
C VAL A 537 -42.67 10.58 -15.15
N PHE A 538 -41.72 10.35 -14.21
CA PHE A 538 -41.65 11.08 -12.95
C PHE A 538 -40.88 12.40 -13.03
N THR A 539 -39.95 12.56 -13.99
CA THR A 539 -39.11 13.76 -14.10
C THR A 539 -39.91 15.04 -14.20
N PRO A 540 -40.94 15.16 -15.09
CA PRO A 540 -41.76 16.39 -15.18
C PRO A 540 -42.61 16.61 -13.94
N ALA A 541 -43.06 15.53 -13.27
CA ALA A 541 -43.86 15.62 -12.06
C ALA A 541 -43.03 16.14 -10.87
N LEU A 542 -41.82 15.63 -10.71
CA LEU A 542 -40.90 16.13 -9.72
C LEU A 542 -40.50 17.59 -9.95
N TYR A 543 -40.22 17.95 -11.21
CA TYR A 543 -39.99 19.35 -11.58
C TYR A 543 -41.15 20.26 -11.13
N ALA A 544 -42.41 19.87 -11.44
CA ALA A 544 -43.58 20.65 -11.05
C ALA A 544 -43.72 20.80 -9.53
N VAL A 545 -43.42 19.75 -8.74
CA VAL A 545 -43.46 19.78 -7.29
C VAL A 545 -42.40 20.78 -6.75
N PHE A 546 -41.17 20.63 -7.18
CA PHE A 546 -40.06 21.48 -6.67
C PHE A 546 -40.17 22.91 -7.19
N GLN A 547 -40.67 23.16 -8.39
CA GLN A 547 -40.94 24.51 -8.88
C GLN A 547 -42.03 25.20 -8.08
N ARG A 548 -43.10 24.48 -7.68
CA ARG A 548 -44.13 25.00 -6.76
C ARG A 548 -43.56 25.36 -5.40
N LEU A 549 -42.67 24.52 -4.85
CA LEU A 549 -42.00 24.79 -3.59
C LEU A 549 -41.08 26.02 -3.69
N ARG A 550 -40.32 26.14 -4.78
CA ARG A 550 -39.44 27.27 -5.07
C ARG A 550 -40.23 28.58 -5.14
N GLU A 551 -41.34 28.61 -5.88
CA GLU A 551 -42.15 29.84 -6.03
C GLU A 551 -42.84 30.23 -4.71
N LYS A 552 -43.31 29.23 -3.91
CA LYS A 552 -43.79 29.47 -2.54
C LYS A 552 -42.73 30.06 -1.61
N ALA A 553 -41.54 29.47 -1.62
CA ALA A 553 -40.40 29.93 -0.83
C ALA A 553 -39.95 31.35 -1.23
N SER A 554 -39.85 31.62 -2.56
CA SER A 554 -39.47 32.94 -3.09
C SER A 554 -40.46 34.04 -2.66
N ARG A 555 -41.78 33.77 -2.59
CA ARG A 555 -42.78 34.72 -2.08
C ARG A 555 -42.63 35.01 -0.61
N LYS A 556 -42.17 34.02 0.19
CA LYS A 556 -42.02 34.17 1.65
C LYS A 556 -40.69 34.85 2.04
N PHE A 557 -39.64 34.76 1.18
CA PHE A 557 -38.30 35.30 1.46
C PHE A 557 -37.98 36.67 0.87
N ARG A 558 -38.94 37.33 0.21
CA ARG A 558 -38.71 38.67 -0.33
C ARG A 558 -38.46 39.77 0.74
N GLY A 559 -38.74 39.48 2.02
CA GLY A 559 -38.47 40.37 3.15
C GLY A 559 -37.13 40.12 3.90
N GLY A 560 -36.38 39.02 3.55
CA GLY A 560 -35.27 38.56 4.39
C GLY A 560 -33.84 38.86 3.89
N ARG A 561 -33.67 39.49 2.73
CA ARG A 561 -32.30 39.77 2.18
C ARG A 561 -31.47 40.69 3.05
N ALA A 562 -32.11 41.65 3.73
CA ALA A 562 -31.41 42.56 4.68
C ALA A 562 -30.94 41.81 5.95
N ALA A 563 -31.73 40.86 6.44
CA ALA A 563 -31.37 40.07 7.62
C ALA A 563 -30.25 39.06 7.36
N LEU A 564 -30.17 38.51 6.13
CA LEU A 564 -29.08 37.59 5.75
C LEU A 564 -27.74 38.30 5.58
N CYS A 565 -27.78 39.53 5.01
CA CYS A 565 -26.57 40.39 4.94
C CYS A 565 -26.13 40.88 6.31
N LEU A 566 -27.07 41.13 7.23
CA LEU A 566 -26.73 41.48 8.61
C LEU A 566 -26.17 40.29 9.42
N LEU A 567 -26.71 39.11 9.23
CA LEU A 567 -26.20 37.85 9.83
C LEU A 567 -24.81 37.50 9.29
N LEU A 568 -24.54 37.67 8.00
CA LEU A 568 -23.21 37.51 7.40
C LEU A 568 -22.22 38.57 7.93
N ALA A 569 -22.64 39.83 8.11
CA ALA A 569 -21.80 40.92 8.65
C ALA A 569 -21.49 40.70 10.14
N VAL A 570 -22.46 40.25 10.93
CA VAL A 570 -22.26 39.88 12.35
C VAL A 570 -21.46 38.59 12.51
N GLY A 571 -21.63 37.61 11.61
CA GLY A 571 -20.79 36.40 11.56
C GLY A 571 -19.32 36.72 11.21
N LEU A 572 -19.08 37.69 10.35
CA LEU A 572 -17.70 38.11 9.99
C LEU A 572 -17.01 38.95 11.08
N SER A 573 -17.76 39.68 11.93
CA SER A 573 -17.17 40.44 13.03
C SER A 573 -16.88 39.61 14.30
N GLY A 574 -17.41 38.36 14.40
CA GLY A 574 -17.14 37.41 15.48
C GLY A 574 -15.99 36.46 15.24
N LEU A 575 -15.34 36.51 14.07
CA LEU A 575 -14.20 35.68 13.69
C LEU A 575 -12.87 36.24 14.21
N GLY A 576 -12.72 36.40 15.52
CA GLY A 576 -11.42 36.29 16.17
C GLY A 576 -10.87 34.91 15.87
N GLY A 577 -9.88 34.84 14.95
CA GLY A 577 -9.37 33.66 14.31
C GLY A 577 -9.23 32.41 15.19
N CYS A 578 -10.16 31.50 15.09
CA CYS A 578 -10.03 30.18 15.66
C CYS A 578 -8.97 29.41 14.87
N THR A 579 -7.86 29.05 15.51
CA THR A 579 -6.93 28.08 14.97
C THR A 579 -7.48 26.69 15.25
N LEU A 580 -7.74 25.90 14.20
CA LEU A 580 -8.16 24.51 14.33
C LEU A 580 -6.98 23.61 14.74
N GLY A 581 -7.32 22.48 15.35
CA GLY A 581 -6.36 21.48 15.79
C GLY A 581 -5.95 21.61 17.26
N PRO A 582 -5.28 20.59 17.77
CA PRO A 582 -4.79 20.58 19.14
C PRO A 582 -3.62 21.55 19.30
N ASP A 583 -3.56 22.22 20.45
CA ASP A 583 -2.38 22.98 20.85
C ASP A 583 -1.33 22.05 21.41
N PHE A 584 -0.05 22.30 21.07
CA PHE A 584 1.05 21.55 21.61
C PHE A 584 1.11 21.72 23.14
N LYS A 585 1.20 20.60 23.84
CA LYS A 585 1.49 20.56 25.27
C LYS A 585 2.73 19.73 25.47
N ARG A 586 3.65 20.29 26.25
CA ARG A 586 4.87 19.60 26.65
C ARG A 586 4.52 18.37 27.47
N ALA A 587 5.16 17.22 27.17
CA ALA A 587 4.97 16.02 27.96
C ALA A 587 5.67 16.19 29.32
N ASP A 588 4.94 15.93 30.39
CA ASP A 588 5.53 15.81 31.72
C ASP A 588 6.13 14.42 31.85
N ALA A 589 7.45 14.36 32.01
CA ALA A 589 8.15 13.09 32.26
C ALA A 589 8.14 12.83 33.77
N ASP A 590 7.57 11.69 34.16
CA ASP A 590 7.71 11.16 35.52
C ASP A 590 9.13 10.57 35.68
N VAL A 591 10.04 11.35 36.22
CA VAL A 591 11.45 11.00 36.35
C VAL A 591 11.81 10.97 37.83
N PRO A 592 12.51 9.93 38.31
CA PRO A 592 13.00 9.88 39.66
C PRO A 592 13.84 11.10 40.00
N GLU A 593 13.68 11.63 41.23
CA GLU A 593 14.44 12.79 41.71
C GLU A 593 15.94 12.51 41.87
N ASN A 594 16.30 11.24 42.06
CA ASN A 594 17.68 10.81 42.29
C ASN A 594 18.07 9.61 41.43
N PHE A 595 19.35 9.48 41.10
CA PHE A 595 19.89 8.27 40.49
C PHE A 595 19.82 7.08 41.43
N LEU A 596 19.87 5.85 40.90
CA LEU A 596 19.88 4.63 41.70
C LEU A 596 21.08 4.66 42.70
N PRO A 597 20.88 4.11 43.91
CA PRO A 597 21.97 3.99 44.90
C PRO A 597 23.16 3.22 44.29
N GLY A 598 24.37 3.76 44.45
CA GLY A 598 25.59 3.18 43.88
C GLY A 598 26.09 3.78 42.59
N THR A 599 25.35 4.66 41.96
CA THR A 599 25.85 5.49 40.88
C THR A 599 26.87 6.51 41.39
N LEU A 600 27.97 6.74 40.65
CA LEU A 600 29.01 7.68 40.98
C LEU A 600 28.41 9.03 41.42
N ALA A 601 28.57 9.37 42.71
CA ALA A 601 28.18 10.67 43.21
C ALA A 601 29.15 11.72 42.62
N GLY A 602 28.64 12.57 41.74
CA GLY A 602 29.45 13.63 41.17
C GLY A 602 29.76 14.71 42.20
N THR A 603 30.77 15.49 41.99
CA THR A 603 31.31 16.53 42.90
C THR A 603 30.46 17.80 42.96
N GLY A 604 29.25 17.86 42.43
CA GLY A 604 28.39 19.03 42.50
C GLY A 604 28.75 20.15 41.52
N ALA A 605 29.71 19.95 40.66
CA ALA A 605 30.08 20.93 39.67
C ALA A 605 28.98 21.02 38.54
N PRO A 606 28.59 22.21 38.08
CA PRO A 606 27.60 22.36 37.05
C PRO A 606 28.12 21.79 35.71
N LEU A 607 27.26 21.11 34.97
CA LEU A 607 27.52 20.66 33.59
C LEU A 607 27.85 21.87 32.70
N ARG A 608 29.09 21.89 32.14
CA ARG A 608 29.52 22.94 31.22
C ARG A 608 29.37 22.47 29.77
N PRO A 609 29.04 23.36 28.83
CA PRO A 609 29.04 23.04 27.41
C PRO A 609 30.42 22.59 26.88
N SER A 610 31.50 23.14 27.46
CA SER A 610 32.90 22.86 27.11
C SER A 610 33.53 21.82 28.06
N TRP A 611 32.86 20.66 28.26
CA TRP A 611 33.27 19.60 29.19
C TRP A 611 34.67 19.04 28.92
N TRP A 612 35.21 19.16 27.69
CA TRP A 612 36.56 18.71 27.32
C TRP A 612 37.67 19.56 27.96
N GLU A 613 37.36 20.74 28.45
CA GLU A 613 38.30 21.57 29.22
C GLU A 613 38.63 20.96 30.60
N ASP A 614 37.72 20.11 31.12
CA ASP A 614 37.93 19.45 32.42
C ASP A 614 39.03 18.39 32.38
N PHE A 615 39.50 17.99 31.20
CA PHE A 615 40.71 17.18 31.02
C PHE A 615 42.00 17.94 31.19
N HIS A 616 41.95 19.26 31.27
CA HIS A 616 43.12 20.17 31.41
C HIS A 616 44.22 19.94 30.34
N ASP A 617 43.85 19.45 29.17
CA ASP A 617 44.71 19.25 28.02
C ASP A 617 44.47 20.33 26.93
N PRO A 618 45.44 21.27 26.79
CA PRO A 618 45.31 22.36 25.82
C PRO A 618 45.27 21.87 24.37
N LEU A 619 45.90 20.70 24.09
CA LEU A 619 45.92 20.15 22.73
C LEU A 619 44.57 19.53 22.39
N LEU A 620 43.94 18.80 23.32
CA LEU A 620 42.60 18.30 23.15
C LEU A 620 41.60 19.47 22.91
N THR A 621 41.66 20.49 23.72
CA THR A 621 40.83 21.69 23.60
C THR A 621 40.97 22.33 22.24
N ALA A 622 42.23 22.52 21.77
CA ALA A 622 42.50 23.10 20.46
C ALA A 622 41.93 22.23 19.32
N LEU A 623 42.07 20.90 19.40
CA LEU A 623 41.52 19.96 18.39
C LEU A 623 40.02 20.00 18.33
N VAL A 624 39.33 20.02 19.47
CA VAL A 624 37.85 20.09 19.51
C VAL A 624 37.37 21.41 18.89
N LEU A 625 37.97 22.52 19.21
CA LEU A 625 37.61 23.81 18.65
C LEU A 625 37.84 23.86 17.12
N GLU A 626 39.02 23.38 16.70
CA GLU A 626 39.36 23.30 15.26
C GLU A 626 38.41 22.37 14.48
N ALA A 627 38.02 21.24 15.09
CA ALA A 627 37.04 20.34 14.50
C ALA A 627 35.65 20.99 14.39
N GLN A 628 35.20 21.71 15.41
CA GLN A 628 33.92 22.39 15.37
C GLN A 628 33.82 23.47 14.27
N GLU A 629 34.95 24.09 13.92
CA GLU A 629 35.03 25.06 12.81
C GLU A 629 35.19 24.40 11.45
N GLY A 630 35.97 23.33 11.37
CA GLY A 630 36.37 22.68 10.11
C GLY A 630 35.50 21.55 9.64
N SER A 631 34.80 20.86 10.58
CA SER A 631 34.04 19.64 10.27
C SER A 631 32.95 19.87 9.22
N LEU A 632 32.90 18.94 8.26
CA LEU A 632 31.88 18.96 7.20
C LEU A 632 30.48 18.62 7.73
N SER A 633 30.38 17.76 8.77
CA SER A 633 29.09 17.41 9.39
C SER A 633 28.46 18.60 10.10
N VAL A 634 29.24 19.39 10.83
CA VAL A 634 28.77 20.63 11.45
C VAL A 634 28.38 21.67 10.39
N ARG A 635 29.17 21.84 9.33
CA ARG A 635 28.83 22.72 8.21
C ARG A 635 27.52 22.30 7.53
N GLN A 636 27.29 21.01 7.35
CA GLN A 636 26.04 20.50 6.83
C GLN A 636 24.84 20.81 7.76
N ALA A 637 25.00 20.64 9.08
CA ALA A 637 23.98 21.00 10.06
C ALA A 637 23.67 22.51 10.05
N VAL A 638 24.69 23.37 9.89
CA VAL A 638 24.48 24.82 9.72
C VAL A 638 23.64 25.13 8.49
N GLN A 639 23.90 24.45 7.35
CA GLN A 639 23.11 24.65 6.13
C GLN A 639 21.66 24.15 6.31
N ARG A 640 21.43 23.08 7.06
CA ARG A 640 20.07 22.62 7.39
C ARG A 640 19.29 23.65 8.23
N VAL A 641 19.95 24.32 9.19
CA VAL A 641 19.33 25.43 9.91
C VAL A 641 18.99 26.59 8.96
N ALA A 642 19.87 26.92 8.02
CA ALA A 642 19.60 27.95 7.02
C ALA A 642 18.41 27.56 6.11
N GLN A 643 18.32 26.30 5.71
CA GLN A 643 17.21 25.74 4.94
C GLN A 643 15.88 25.84 5.72
N SER A 644 15.85 25.40 6.97
CA SER A 644 14.64 25.47 7.82
C SER A 644 14.23 26.92 8.08
N ARG A 645 15.20 27.84 8.18
CA ARG A 645 14.91 29.28 8.27
C ARG A 645 14.25 29.80 7.00
N ALA A 646 14.72 29.40 5.83
CA ALA A 646 14.10 29.75 4.56
C ALA A 646 12.68 29.17 4.44
N ALA A 647 12.47 27.91 4.82
CA ALA A 647 11.15 27.28 4.84
C ALA A 647 10.16 27.99 5.78
N ARG A 648 10.64 28.46 6.95
CA ARG A 648 9.81 29.28 7.84
C ARG A 648 9.47 30.64 7.23
N MET A 649 10.41 31.25 6.48
CA MET A 649 10.12 32.50 5.75
C MET A 649 9.10 32.28 4.63
N GLU A 650 9.16 31.16 3.92
CA GLU A 650 8.17 30.76 2.92
C GLU A 650 6.78 30.59 3.55
N ALA A 651 6.64 29.81 4.62
CA ALA A 651 5.38 29.67 5.36
C ALA A 651 4.85 31.01 5.89
N ARG A 652 5.74 31.95 6.23
CA ARG A 652 5.35 33.33 6.61
C ARG A 652 4.88 34.16 5.40
N ALA A 653 5.49 33.94 4.23
CA ALA A 653 5.12 34.68 3.02
C ALA A 653 3.72 34.30 2.53
N GLU A 654 3.27 33.03 2.77
CA GLU A 654 1.90 32.60 2.46
C GLU A 654 0.80 33.39 3.21
N LEU A 655 1.14 34.06 4.32
CA LEU A 655 0.24 34.96 5.06
C LEU A 655 0.19 36.36 4.45
N LEU A 656 1.04 36.68 3.50
CA LEU A 656 1.12 37.98 2.84
C LEU A 656 0.43 37.92 1.47
N PRO A 657 0.02 39.07 0.92
CA PRO A 657 -0.51 39.14 -0.43
C PRO A 657 0.52 38.67 -1.46
N ASP A 658 0.13 37.75 -2.35
CA ASP A 658 0.89 37.41 -3.53
C ASP A 658 0.59 38.41 -4.67
N ALA A 659 1.63 38.90 -5.30
CA ALA A 659 1.53 39.85 -6.40
C ALA A 659 2.09 39.25 -7.68
N THR A 660 1.23 39.00 -8.64
CA THR A 660 1.59 38.44 -9.94
C THR A 660 1.42 39.48 -11.02
N GLY A 661 2.50 39.83 -11.72
CA GLY A 661 2.45 40.66 -12.92
C GLY A 661 2.56 39.79 -14.18
N THR A 662 1.61 39.92 -15.10
CA THR A 662 1.66 39.25 -16.40
C THR A 662 1.67 40.27 -17.54
N GLY A 663 2.54 40.02 -18.52
CA GLY A 663 2.56 40.80 -19.78
C GLY A 663 2.45 39.80 -20.93
N GLU A 664 1.46 39.95 -21.78
CA GLU A 664 1.24 39.12 -22.92
C GLU A 664 1.18 39.96 -24.20
N LEU A 665 1.98 39.59 -25.18
CA LEU A 665 1.90 40.14 -26.53
C LEU A 665 1.41 39.04 -27.47
N ALA A 666 0.17 39.15 -27.91
CA ALA A 666 -0.46 38.22 -28.80
C ALA A 666 -0.66 38.86 -30.17
N ARG A 667 -0.24 38.15 -31.23
CA ARG A 667 -0.52 38.54 -32.63
C ARG A 667 -1.36 37.43 -33.26
N SER A 668 -2.60 37.78 -33.60
CA SER A 668 -3.54 36.85 -34.23
C SER A 668 -3.88 37.28 -35.63
N ARG A 669 -4.04 36.33 -36.56
CA ARG A 669 -4.57 36.55 -37.90
C ARG A 669 -5.89 35.81 -38.03
N ASN A 670 -6.91 36.59 -38.32
CA ASN A 670 -8.24 36.06 -38.62
C ASN A 670 -8.42 35.93 -40.12
N TYR A 671 -8.89 34.76 -40.56
CA TYR A 671 -9.11 34.48 -42.00
C TYR A 671 -10.51 34.86 -42.52
N ALA A 672 -11.39 35.28 -41.64
CA ALA A 672 -12.71 35.80 -42.01
C ALA A 672 -13.29 36.70 -40.89
N PRO A 673 -13.39 38.07 -41.09
CA PRO A 673 -12.73 38.87 -42.12
C PRO A 673 -11.18 38.84 -42.00
N ASP A 674 -10.47 38.93 -43.11
CA ASP A 674 -9.00 38.89 -43.14
C ASP A 674 -8.45 40.14 -42.42
N GLY A 675 -7.71 39.91 -41.35
CA GLY A 675 -7.12 40.98 -40.52
C GLY A 675 -6.11 40.44 -39.53
N THR A 676 -5.06 41.24 -39.30
CA THR A 676 -4.06 40.91 -38.27
C THR A 676 -4.31 41.86 -37.07
N ALA A 677 -4.53 41.26 -35.89
CA ALA A 677 -4.65 42.00 -34.67
C ALA A 677 -3.42 41.75 -33.78
N THR A 678 -2.83 42.83 -33.27
CA THR A 678 -1.80 42.75 -32.25
C THR A 678 -2.43 43.22 -30.95
N LYS A 679 -2.38 42.34 -29.92
CA LYS A 679 -2.94 42.63 -28.60
C LYS A 679 -1.81 42.65 -27.58
N LEU A 680 -1.71 43.68 -26.81
CA LEU A 680 -0.80 43.79 -25.69
C LEU A 680 -1.66 43.82 -24.42
N ASP A 681 -1.52 42.82 -23.60
CA ASP A 681 -2.15 42.77 -22.28
C ASP A 681 -1.10 42.91 -21.20
N ALA A 682 -1.29 43.82 -20.28
CA ALA A 682 -0.50 43.89 -19.06
C ALA A 682 -1.45 43.86 -17.86
N SER A 683 -1.26 42.90 -16.97
CA SER A 683 -2.09 42.80 -15.79
C SER A 683 -1.28 42.61 -14.51
N VAL A 684 -1.76 43.20 -13.43
CA VAL A 684 -1.28 42.95 -12.08
C VAL A 684 -2.41 42.38 -11.26
N GLN A 685 -2.15 41.26 -10.65
CA GLN A 685 -3.09 40.56 -9.75
C GLN A 685 -2.49 40.50 -8.35
N LEU A 686 -3.26 40.93 -7.37
CA LEU A 686 -2.95 40.75 -5.94
C LEU A 686 -3.90 39.72 -5.37
N ALA A 687 -3.36 38.65 -4.78
CA ALA A 687 -4.14 37.60 -4.14
C ALA A 687 -3.73 37.51 -2.66
N LEU A 688 -4.70 37.57 -1.75
CA LEU A 688 -4.50 37.40 -0.32
C LEU A 688 -5.31 36.18 0.14
N ALA A 689 -4.64 35.18 0.68
CA ALA A 689 -5.29 34.06 1.35
C ALA A 689 -5.76 34.52 2.74
N VAL A 690 -7.08 34.43 2.97
CA VAL A 690 -7.68 34.78 4.25
C VAL A 690 -7.74 33.55 5.15
N ASP A 691 -6.86 33.51 6.14
CA ASP A 691 -6.70 32.34 7.04
C ASP A 691 -7.78 32.32 8.14
N VAL A 692 -9.01 31.98 7.73
CA VAL A 692 -10.17 31.93 8.64
C VAL A 692 -10.03 30.80 9.65
N PHE A 693 -9.57 29.64 9.20
CA PHE A 693 -9.49 28.41 10.00
C PHE A 693 -8.11 28.15 10.62
N GLY A 694 -7.15 29.06 10.43
CA GLY A 694 -5.84 29.02 11.05
C GLY A 694 -4.85 28.05 10.39
N GLY A 695 -5.12 27.55 9.20
CA GLY A 695 -4.26 26.59 8.50
C GLY A 695 -2.87 27.16 8.19
N LEU A 696 -2.80 28.40 7.69
CA LEU A 696 -1.52 29.09 7.41
C LEU A 696 -0.76 29.44 8.70
N ARG A 697 -1.47 29.82 9.75
CA ARG A 697 -0.85 30.07 11.07
C ARG A 697 -0.26 28.79 11.67
N ARG A 698 -0.95 27.65 11.53
CA ARG A 698 -0.45 26.33 11.95
C ARG A 698 0.72 25.87 11.08
N SER A 699 0.74 26.19 9.79
CA SER A 699 1.88 25.95 8.90
C SER A 699 3.13 26.73 9.35
N LEU A 700 2.96 28.00 9.68
CA LEU A 700 4.04 28.83 10.21
C LEU A 700 4.54 28.34 11.58
N GLU A 701 3.64 27.88 12.46
CA GLU A 701 3.97 27.25 13.75
C GLU A 701 4.79 25.98 13.54
N ALA A 702 4.35 25.09 12.64
CA ALA A 702 5.07 23.88 12.31
C ALA A 702 6.47 24.17 11.77
N ALA A 703 6.61 25.09 10.81
CA ALA A 703 7.90 25.52 10.27
C ALA A 703 8.80 26.19 11.33
N GLY A 704 8.19 26.84 12.32
CA GLY A 704 8.90 27.39 13.48
C GLY A 704 9.51 26.31 14.37
N ALA A 705 8.75 25.28 14.66
CA ALA A 705 9.19 24.11 15.44
C ALA A 705 10.24 23.28 14.68
N ASP A 706 10.10 23.13 13.35
CA ASP A 706 11.13 22.50 12.51
C ASP A 706 12.45 23.27 12.52
N LEU A 707 12.42 24.59 12.53
CA LEU A 707 13.62 25.41 12.68
C LEU A 707 14.26 25.24 14.05
N GLU A 708 13.47 25.10 15.11
CA GLU A 708 13.97 24.81 16.45
C GLU A 708 14.63 23.43 16.48
N ALA A 709 14.00 22.40 15.93
CA ALA A 709 14.54 21.05 15.81
C ALA A 709 15.88 21.02 15.05
N ALA A 710 15.98 21.78 13.95
CA ALA A 710 17.23 21.93 13.18
C ALA A 710 18.33 22.61 14.00
N GLY A 711 17.98 23.63 14.80
CA GLY A 711 18.91 24.29 15.71
C GLY A 711 19.45 23.36 16.80
N ILE A 712 18.56 22.54 17.37
CA ILE A 712 18.94 21.52 18.36
C ILE A 712 19.82 20.43 17.72
N SER A 713 19.52 20.02 16.48
CA SER A 713 20.34 19.07 15.72
C SER A 713 21.75 19.59 15.45
N LEU A 714 21.92 20.90 15.24
CA LEU A 714 23.26 21.53 15.14
C LEU A 714 24.01 21.46 16.48
N ALA A 715 23.33 21.70 17.59
CA ALA A 715 23.94 21.57 18.91
C ALA A 715 24.37 20.14 19.21
N ASP A 716 23.53 19.18 18.83
CA ASP A 716 23.81 17.74 18.93
C ASP A 716 25.02 17.33 18.09
N ALA A 717 25.06 17.76 16.83
CA ALA A 717 26.19 17.49 15.93
C ALA A 717 27.53 18.04 16.49
N ARG A 718 27.51 19.22 17.12
CA ARG A 718 28.69 19.77 17.79
C ARG A 718 29.11 18.98 19.02
N ALA A 719 28.14 18.57 19.83
CA ALA A 719 28.41 17.77 21.03
C ALA A 719 28.96 16.38 20.67
N SER A 720 28.33 15.71 19.70
CA SER A 720 28.78 14.41 19.19
C SER A 720 30.18 14.49 18.60
N LEU A 721 30.46 15.50 17.78
CA LEU A 721 31.80 15.73 17.22
C LEU A 721 32.84 15.93 18.32
N ALA A 722 32.50 16.69 19.36
CA ALA A 722 33.43 16.88 20.50
C ALA A 722 33.75 15.55 21.17
N VAL A 723 32.77 14.66 21.35
CA VAL A 723 32.98 13.33 21.91
C VAL A 723 33.83 12.47 20.98
N GLU A 724 33.56 12.47 19.68
CA GLU A 724 34.33 11.71 18.68
C GLU A 724 35.80 12.16 18.65
N VAL A 725 36.05 13.47 18.68
CA VAL A 725 37.41 14.05 18.72
C VAL A 725 38.12 13.68 20.01
N ALA A 726 37.44 13.76 21.16
CA ALA A 726 38.01 13.40 22.43
C ALA A 726 38.38 11.90 22.50
N ASN A 727 37.49 11.02 22.04
CA ASN A 727 37.73 9.59 21.94
C ASN A 727 38.93 9.31 21.02
N GLY A 728 38.89 9.85 19.77
CA GLY A 728 39.99 9.67 18.83
C GLY A 728 41.31 10.18 19.35
N TYR A 729 41.32 11.25 20.17
CA TYR A 729 42.53 11.74 20.84
C TYR A 729 43.05 10.81 21.94
N VAL A 730 42.14 10.28 22.77
CA VAL A 730 42.49 9.27 23.77
C VAL A 730 43.02 8.00 23.11
N ASP A 731 42.39 7.55 22.04
CA ASP A 731 42.84 6.39 21.24
C ASP A 731 44.23 6.62 20.62
N LEU A 732 44.50 7.85 20.13
CA LEU A 732 45.86 8.20 19.68
C LEU A 732 46.86 8.10 20.79
N ARG A 733 46.58 8.63 21.99
CA ARG A 733 47.47 8.56 23.12
C ARG A 733 47.71 7.11 23.57
N LEU A 734 46.66 6.29 23.54
CA LEU A 734 46.76 4.86 23.82
C LEU A 734 47.62 4.14 22.79
N ALA A 735 47.43 4.41 21.50
CA ALA A 735 48.24 3.83 20.41
C ALA A 735 49.71 4.23 20.53
N GLN A 736 50.02 5.49 20.88
CA GLN A 736 51.40 5.96 21.15
C GLN A 736 52.01 5.25 22.33
N GLU A 737 51.27 5.03 23.40
CA GLU A 737 51.77 4.30 24.60
C GLU A 737 52.01 2.83 24.27
N LYS A 738 51.12 2.17 23.53
CA LYS A 738 51.33 0.80 23.05
C LYS A 738 52.59 0.70 22.18
N LEU A 739 52.81 1.63 21.27
CA LEU A 739 54.01 1.68 20.44
C LEU A 739 55.27 1.87 21.30
N ARG A 740 55.26 2.77 22.29
CA ARG A 740 56.35 2.96 23.24
C ARG A 740 56.71 1.66 23.97
N ILE A 741 55.71 0.97 24.51
CA ILE A 741 55.88 -0.31 25.22
C ILE A 741 56.41 -1.39 24.24
N ALA A 742 55.93 -1.46 23.03
CA ALA A 742 56.37 -2.44 22.03
C ALA A 742 57.87 -2.24 21.72
N LEU A 743 58.28 -1.00 21.48
CA LEU A 743 59.69 -0.62 21.24
C LEU A 743 60.59 -0.95 22.44
N GLU A 744 60.12 -0.66 23.65
CA GLU A 744 60.83 -0.98 24.89
C GLU A 744 61.00 -2.50 25.09
N ASN A 745 59.92 -3.28 24.81
CA ASN A 745 59.96 -4.73 24.84
C ASN A 745 60.98 -5.28 23.83
N VAL A 746 61.03 -4.75 22.62
CA VAL A 746 62.00 -5.16 21.59
C VAL A 746 63.41 -4.86 22.09
N ALA A 747 63.67 -3.72 22.75
CA ALA A 747 64.95 -3.37 23.31
C ALA A 747 65.38 -4.34 24.42
N VAL A 748 64.49 -4.68 25.34
CA VAL A 748 64.74 -5.65 26.43
C VAL A 748 65.02 -7.04 25.87
N GLN A 749 64.25 -7.50 24.89
CA GLN A 749 64.46 -8.80 24.25
C GLN A 749 65.76 -8.85 23.45
N ARG A 750 66.21 -7.76 22.82
CA ARG A 750 67.48 -7.65 22.11
C ARG A 750 68.62 -7.81 23.10
N ASP A 751 68.55 -7.20 24.29
CA ASP A 751 69.53 -7.37 25.34
C ASP A 751 69.52 -8.81 25.86
N THR A 752 68.35 -9.43 26.03
CA THR A 752 68.17 -10.84 26.38
C THR A 752 68.92 -11.77 25.42
N VAL A 753 68.58 -11.56 24.07
CA VAL A 753 69.28 -12.34 23.01
C VAL A 753 70.81 -12.17 23.13
N ARG A 754 71.32 -10.96 23.37
CA ARG A 754 72.75 -10.69 23.51
C ARG A 754 73.38 -11.49 24.68
N VAL A 755 72.71 -11.56 25.82
CA VAL A 755 73.17 -12.32 26.98
C VAL A 755 73.12 -13.83 26.68
N ILE A 756 72.05 -14.34 26.12
CA ILE A 756 71.92 -15.76 25.75
C ILE A 756 72.94 -16.11 24.66
N GLN A 757 73.23 -15.27 23.70
CA GLN A 757 74.29 -15.45 22.67
C GLN A 757 75.61 -15.62 23.33
N ALA A 758 76.06 -14.73 24.25
CA ALA A 758 77.34 -14.81 24.96
C ALA A 758 77.47 -16.11 25.81
N ARG A 759 76.34 -16.56 26.38
CA ARG A 759 76.28 -17.81 27.16
C ARG A 759 76.34 -19.05 26.24
N ALA A 760 75.76 -19.01 25.08
CA ALA A 760 75.86 -20.08 24.08
C ALA A 760 77.27 -20.18 23.50
N ASP A 761 77.88 -19.04 23.24
CA ASP A 761 79.30 -18.97 22.77
C ASP A 761 80.28 -19.49 23.83
N ALA A 762 79.91 -19.35 25.09
CA ALA A 762 80.59 -19.92 26.24
C ALA A 762 80.26 -21.42 26.54
N GLY A 763 79.35 -22.02 25.73
CA GLY A 763 78.91 -23.37 25.90
C GLY A 763 78.03 -23.69 27.11
N THR A 764 77.44 -22.63 27.79
CA THR A 764 76.66 -22.75 29.03
C THR A 764 75.16 -22.90 28.81
N VAL A 765 74.68 -22.69 27.59
CA VAL A 765 73.28 -22.89 27.20
C VAL A 765 73.23 -23.53 25.80
N ALA A 766 72.06 -24.19 25.46
CA ALA A 766 71.90 -24.81 24.17
C ALA A 766 71.65 -23.82 23.04
N MET A 767 72.10 -24.14 21.85
CA MET A 767 71.74 -23.32 20.62
C MET A 767 70.26 -23.20 20.44
N LEU A 768 69.47 -24.17 20.87
CA LEU A 768 68.00 -24.12 20.82
C LEU A 768 67.44 -22.92 21.59
N ASP A 769 67.98 -22.67 22.81
CA ASP A 769 67.55 -21.53 23.62
C ASP A 769 67.83 -20.19 22.93
N LEU A 770 68.99 -20.10 22.27
CA LEU A 770 69.36 -18.92 21.47
C LEU A 770 68.34 -18.71 20.30
N HIS A 771 68.05 -19.76 19.56
CA HIS A 771 67.09 -19.69 18.45
C HIS A 771 65.71 -19.34 18.94
N ALA A 772 65.23 -19.89 20.07
CA ALA A 772 63.99 -19.55 20.69
C ALA A 772 63.89 -18.07 21.10
N ALA A 773 64.96 -17.57 21.76
CA ALA A 773 65.06 -16.17 22.14
C ALA A 773 65.04 -15.22 20.94
N ARG A 774 65.76 -15.59 19.83
CA ARG A 774 65.72 -14.80 18.58
C ARG A 774 64.34 -14.83 17.98
N ALA A 775 63.71 -15.96 17.85
CA ALA A 775 62.36 -16.07 17.29
C ALA A 775 61.36 -15.23 18.09
N GLN A 776 61.47 -15.22 19.41
CA GLN A 776 60.61 -14.39 20.29
C GLN A 776 60.87 -12.87 20.05
N MET A 777 62.14 -12.47 19.93
CA MET A 777 62.51 -11.09 19.62
C MET A 777 61.96 -10.65 18.25
N GLU A 778 62.14 -11.46 17.21
CA GLU A 778 61.67 -11.16 15.85
C GLU A 778 60.14 -11.11 15.80
N THR A 779 59.41 -12.00 16.53
CA THR A 779 57.99 -11.97 16.65
C THR A 779 57.48 -10.66 17.30
N THR A 780 58.17 -10.20 18.37
CA THR A 780 57.82 -8.91 18.99
C THR A 780 58.18 -7.74 18.08
N GLN A 781 59.30 -7.80 17.38
CA GLN A 781 59.70 -6.77 16.41
C GLN A 781 58.70 -6.67 15.25
N ALA A 782 58.14 -7.79 14.82
CA ALA A 782 57.12 -7.82 13.77
C ALA A 782 55.78 -7.16 14.17
N SER A 783 55.51 -6.97 15.46
CA SER A 783 54.31 -6.25 15.95
C SER A 783 54.46 -4.70 15.91
N VAL A 784 55.69 -4.20 15.84
CA VAL A 784 55.96 -2.74 15.84
C VAL A 784 55.35 -2.01 14.65
N PRO A 785 55.43 -2.49 13.38
CA PRO A 785 54.80 -1.83 12.24
C PRO A 785 53.31 -1.72 12.38
N SER A 786 52.64 -2.70 13.02
CA SER A 786 51.23 -2.66 13.29
C SER A 786 50.87 -1.54 14.28
N ALA A 787 51.64 -1.40 15.34
CA ALA A 787 51.45 -0.34 16.34
C ALA A 787 51.75 1.07 15.72
N GLU A 788 52.74 1.18 14.85
CA GLU A 788 52.97 2.41 14.09
C GLU A 788 51.79 2.77 13.17
N ALA A 789 51.22 1.77 12.50
CA ALA A 789 50.08 1.97 11.65
C ALA A 789 48.84 2.43 12.46
N GLU A 790 48.64 1.91 13.68
CA GLU A 790 47.57 2.36 14.60
C GLU A 790 47.69 3.85 14.93
N VAL A 791 48.91 4.32 15.24
CA VAL A 791 49.19 5.73 15.52
C VAL A 791 48.85 6.60 14.32
N VAL A 792 49.31 6.19 13.12
CA VAL A 792 49.02 6.93 11.89
C VAL A 792 47.52 6.95 11.63
N ALA A 793 46.82 5.82 11.76
CA ALA A 793 45.39 5.72 11.56
C ALA A 793 44.59 6.64 12.49
N ALA A 794 44.99 6.71 13.78
CA ALA A 794 44.36 7.61 14.75
C ALA A 794 44.55 9.09 14.37
N ILE A 795 45.76 9.48 13.93
CA ILE A 795 46.00 10.85 13.43
C ILE A 795 45.11 11.15 12.21
N ARG A 796 45.02 10.26 11.23
CA ARG A 796 44.16 10.42 10.04
C ARG A 796 42.70 10.53 10.42
N GLY A 797 42.25 9.76 11.43
CA GLY A 797 40.89 9.84 11.95
C GLY A 797 40.59 11.23 12.52
N LEU A 798 41.47 11.81 13.30
CA LEU A 798 41.33 13.16 13.84
C LEU A 798 41.35 14.23 12.75
N GLU A 799 42.19 14.11 11.71
CA GLU A 799 42.20 15.01 10.57
C GLU A 799 40.85 14.94 9.81
N ALA A 800 40.32 13.75 9.62
CA ALA A 800 39.00 13.58 8.97
C ALA A 800 37.87 14.24 9.77
N LEU A 801 37.85 14.07 11.09
CA LEU A 801 36.87 14.71 11.99
C LEU A 801 36.97 16.23 11.93
N ALA A 802 38.17 16.75 11.87
CA ALA A 802 38.45 18.19 11.78
C ALA A 802 38.25 18.75 10.34
N GLY A 803 37.94 17.92 9.36
CA GLY A 803 37.82 18.32 7.97
C GLY A 803 39.13 18.83 7.36
N ARG A 804 40.25 18.27 7.79
CA ARG A 804 41.62 18.62 7.35
C ARG A 804 42.17 17.59 6.38
N ASN A 805 43.07 17.98 5.52
CA ASN A 805 43.77 17.07 4.62
C ASN A 805 44.77 16.18 5.39
N PRO A 806 44.99 14.93 4.95
CA PRO A 806 45.98 14.04 5.55
C PRO A 806 47.36 14.68 5.61
N GLY A 807 48.03 14.52 6.76
CA GLY A 807 49.37 15.06 7.06
C GLY A 807 49.44 16.42 7.75
N MET A 808 48.27 17.11 7.87
CA MET A 808 48.26 18.44 8.52
C MET A 808 48.52 18.39 10.04
N PHE A 809 48.17 17.28 10.66
CA PHE A 809 48.35 17.13 12.10
C PHE A 809 49.62 16.36 12.50
N ASP A 810 50.38 15.83 11.55
CA ASP A 810 51.56 15.01 11.82
C ASP A 810 52.56 15.72 12.74
N ALA A 811 52.93 16.94 12.43
CA ALA A 811 53.90 17.67 13.26
C ALA A 811 53.43 17.92 14.70
N ARG A 812 52.15 18.03 14.91
CA ARG A 812 51.53 18.37 16.21
C ARG A 812 51.16 17.12 17.03
N LEU A 813 50.76 16.03 16.38
CA LEU A 813 50.22 14.83 17.00
C LEU A 813 51.18 13.63 17.01
N SER A 814 52.24 13.61 16.17
CA SER A 814 53.26 12.54 16.24
C SER A 814 54.03 12.49 17.57
N PRO A 815 54.31 13.62 18.25
CA PRO A 815 54.94 13.52 19.57
C PRO A 815 54.04 12.82 20.61
N ALA A 816 54.59 11.82 21.25
CA ALA A 816 53.89 11.12 22.33
C ALA A 816 53.57 12.04 23.51
N GLY A 817 52.49 11.84 24.17
CA GLY A 817 52.02 12.58 25.32
C GLY A 817 51.21 11.69 26.30
N PRO A 818 50.94 12.17 27.49
CA PRO A 818 50.18 11.40 28.48
C PRO A 818 48.71 11.19 28.01
N ILE A 819 48.11 10.10 28.47
CA ILE A 819 46.67 9.88 28.32
C ILE A 819 45.93 10.89 29.19
N PRO A 820 44.96 11.64 28.66
CA PRO A 820 44.23 12.64 29.46
C PRO A 820 43.42 11.96 30.58
N GLU A 821 43.46 12.55 31.77
CA GLU A 821 42.71 12.06 32.92
C GLU A 821 41.62 13.02 33.35
N LEU A 822 40.43 12.50 33.56
CA LEU A 822 39.31 13.27 34.11
C LEU A 822 39.37 13.21 35.63
N ARG A 823 39.54 14.37 36.29
CA ARG A 823 39.71 14.43 37.74
C ARG A 823 38.41 14.42 38.53
N SER A 824 37.30 14.80 37.93
CA SER A 824 36.03 14.84 38.62
C SER A 824 34.85 14.70 37.62
N LEU A 825 33.80 13.98 38.00
CA LEU A 825 32.58 13.93 37.25
C LEU A 825 31.60 14.99 37.74
N PRO A 826 30.99 15.78 36.85
CA PRO A 826 29.93 16.72 37.25
C PRO A 826 28.71 15.97 37.73
N SER A 827 27.96 16.51 38.71
CA SER A 827 26.70 15.96 39.18
C SER A 827 25.53 16.73 38.56
N ALA A 828 24.52 15.98 38.11
CA ALA A 828 23.26 16.54 37.67
C ALA A 828 22.10 15.66 38.16
N VAL A 829 20.95 16.22 38.40
CA VAL A 829 19.74 15.43 38.71
C VAL A 829 19.19 14.80 37.42
N PRO A 830 18.55 13.61 37.50
CA PRO A 830 18.01 12.92 36.31
C PRO A 830 17.11 13.78 35.44
N SER A 831 16.24 14.58 36.03
CA SER A 831 15.33 15.49 35.33
C SER A 831 16.04 16.57 34.52
N ASP A 832 17.15 17.11 35.01
CA ASP A 832 17.96 18.11 34.30
C ASP A 832 18.68 17.52 33.09
N LEU A 833 19.15 16.27 33.19
CA LEU A 833 19.79 15.59 32.08
C LEU A 833 18.79 15.41 30.92
N LEU A 834 17.56 14.94 31.18
CA LEU A 834 16.55 14.78 30.17
C LEU A 834 16.19 16.11 29.48
N ARG A 835 16.07 17.19 30.26
CA ARG A 835 15.77 18.53 29.71
C ARG A 835 16.92 19.10 28.87
N ARG A 836 18.16 18.66 29.07
CA ARG A 836 19.35 19.15 28.36
C ARG A 836 19.70 18.29 27.16
N ARG A 837 19.30 17.01 27.12
CA ARG A 837 19.62 16.09 26.02
C ARG A 837 19.10 16.62 24.69
N PRO A 838 19.99 16.80 23.70
CA PRO A 838 19.58 17.34 22.39
C PRO A 838 18.58 16.43 21.67
N ASP A 839 18.74 15.09 21.76
CA ASP A 839 17.84 14.12 21.13
C ASP A 839 16.41 14.20 21.68
N VAL A 840 16.23 14.34 23.00
CA VAL A 840 14.91 14.52 23.63
C VAL A 840 14.29 15.85 23.22
N ARG A 841 15.05 16.93 23.29
CA ARG A 841 14.58 18.27 22.88
C ARG A 841 14.21 18.33 21.41
N LYS A 842 14.98 17.65 20.55
CA LYS A 842 14.69 17.53 19.12
C LYS A 842 13.37 16.80 18.89
N ALA A 843 13.19 15.64 19.53
CA ALA A 843 11.94 14.88 19.44
C ALA A 843 10.74 15.68 19.94
N GLU A 844 10.90 16.49 20.98
CA GLU A 844 9.88 17.42 21.48
C GLU A 844 9.51 18.49 20.46
N ALA A 845 10.49 19.11 19.80
CA ALA A 845 10.27 20.10 18.76
C ALA A 845 9.61 19.45 17.50
N GLU A 846 10.02 18.25 17.12
CA GLU A 846 9.40 17.48 16.03
C GLU A 846 7.95 17.11 16.36
N HIS A 847 7.65 16.72 17.61
CA HIS A 847 6.29 16.46 18.08
C HIS A 847 5.44 17.74 18.05
N HIS A 848 6.01 18.90 18.42
CA HIS A 848 5.34 20.19 18.29
C HIS A 848 4.99 20.47 16.82
N ALA A 849 5.95 20.29 15.90
CA ALA A 849 5.71 20.47 14.46
C ALA A 849 4.62 19.52 13.94
N ALA A 850 4.65 18.26 14.35
CA ALA A 850 3.63 17.27 13.97
C ALA A 850 2.24 17.63 14.51
N THR A 851 2.15 18.11 15.77
CA THR A 851 0.90 18.57 16.38
C THR A 851 0.31 19.76 15.62
N ALA A 852 1.15 20.72 15.23
CA ALA A 852 0.72 21.86 14.43
C ALA A 852 0.22 21.43 13.03
N ARG A 853 0.87 20.42 12.40
CA ARG A 853 0.44 19.83 11.11
C ARG A 853 -0.93 19.17 11.19
N ILE A 854 -1.34 18.61 12.34
CA ILE A 854 -2.72 18.14 12.54
C ILE A 854 -3.70 19.30 12.32
N GLY A 855 -3.39 20.46 12.86
CA GLY A 855 -4.19 21.67 12.66
C GLY A 855 -4.26 22.10 11.19
N VAL A 856 -3.15 22.01 10.45
CA VAL A 856 -3.13 22.29 9.00
C VAL A 856 -4.06 21.31 8.26
N ALA A 857 -3.96 20.02 8.55
CA ALA A 857 -4.78 18.98 7.93
C ALA A 857 -6.27 19.15 8.27
N GLN A 858 -6.61 19.52 9.50
CA GLN A 858 -7.98 19.82 9.90
C GLN A 858 -8.52 21.08 9.20
N ALA A 859 -7.72 22.13 9.05
CA ALA A 859 -8.12 23.34 8.34
C ALA A 859 -8.39 23.05 6.85
N ALA A 860 -7.68 22.11 6.24
CA ALA A 860 -7.89 21.70 4.85
C ALA A 860 -9.24 21.01 4.59
N LEU A 861 -9.95 20.54 5.62
CA LEU A 861 -11.32 20.04 5.50
C LEU A 861 -12.37 21.14 5.29
N PHE A 862 -12.00 22.39 5.49
CA PHE A 862 -12.87 23.56 5.37
C PHE A 862 -12.56 24.35 4.10
N PRO A 863 -13.54 25.13 3.58
CA PRO A 863 -13.33 25.95 2.40
C PRO A 863 -12.21 26.99 2.61
N SER A 864 -11.32 27.14 1.63
CA SER A 864 -10.34 28.23 1.60
C SER A 864 -10.95 29.52 1.05
N PHE A 865 -10.56 30.65 1.60
CA PHE A 865 -11.00 31.98 1.16
C PHE A 865 -9.79 32.76 0.66
N SER A 866 -9.93 33.34 -0.53
CA SER A 866 -8.94 34.27 -1.09
C SER A 866 -9.60 35.55 -1.53
N LEU A 867 -8.95 36.68 -1.23
CA LEU A 867 -9.32 37.99 -1.73
C LEU A 867 -8.43 38.34 -2.92
N VAL A 868 -9.01 38.47 -4.10
CA VAL A 868 -8.27 38.76 -5.32
C VAL A 868 -8.69 40.14 -5.87
N GLY A 869 -7.70 40.97 -6.08
CA GLY A 869 -7.85 42.23 -6.79
C GLY A 869 -6.98 42.20 -8.06
N SER A 870 -7.55 42.55 -9.20
CA SER A 870 -6.79 42.60 -10.47
C SER A 870 -7.02 43.92 -11.19
N GLY A 871 -5.98 44.47 -11.76
CA GLY A 871 -6.02 45.59 -12.70
C GLY A 871 -5.35 45.17 -14.01
N ALA A 872 -6.02 45.36 -15.11
CA ALA A 872 -5.46 45.06 -16.43
C ALA A 872 -5.56 46.24 -17.37
N VAL A 873 -4.54 46.42 -18.19
CA VAL A 873 -4.55 47.36 -19.31
C VAL A 873 -4.38 46.56 -20.58
N THR A 874 -5.38 46.65 -21.45
CA THR A 874 -5.37 45.98 -22.75
C THR A 874 -5.27 47.07 -23.83
N SER A 875 -4.31 46.94 -24.70
CA SER A 875 -4.21 47.74 -25.93
C SER A 875 -4.40 46.82 -27.12
N SER A 876 -5.33 47.16 -28.00
CA SER A 876 -5.56 46.40 -29.25
C SER A 876 -5.52 47.41 -30.39
N ASP A 877 -4.52 47.33 -31.23
CA ASP A 877 -4.45 48.01 -32.51
C ASP A 877 -4.92 47.07 -33.63
N PHE A 878 -6.00 47.44 -34.26
CA PHE A 878 -6.41 46.86 -35.54
C PHE A 878 -5.61 47.54 -36.62
N VAL A 879 -4.60 46.86 -37.15
CA VAL A 879 -3.96 47.29 -38.39
C VAL A 879 -4.76 46.68 -39.53
N SER A 880 -5.50 47.55 -40.21
CA SER A 880 -6.27 47.26 -41.43
C SER A 880 -5.33 46.80 -42.53
#